data_70e61cb67f973aa57b316ea07e4ae62b
#
_entry.id   70e61cb67f973aa57b316ea07e4ae62b
#
_cell.length_a   1.000
_cell.length_b   1.000
_cell.length_c   1.000
_cell.angle_alpha   90.00
_cell.angle_beta   90.00
_cell.angle_gamma   90.00
#
_symmetry.space_group_name_H-M   'P 1'
#
loop_
_entity.id
_entity.type
_entity.pdbx_description
1 polymer ?
#
loop_
_entity_poly.entity_id
_entity_poly.type
_entity_poly.pdbx_seq_one_letter_code
_entity_poly.pdbx_strand_id
1 'polypeptide(L)'
;MGSSPAERYAAARALAKHEATRLARFEAQYDFPLDDFQLEGCRALEAGKSVLVAAPTGAGKTVVGEFAVYLGLMSGRKTFYTTPIKALSNQKYLDLVTRYGHDVVGLLTGDNSINPHAPIVVMTTEVLRNMLYTGSADLENLAYVVMDEVHYLADRFRGPVWEESIIHLEASVQVVALSATVSNAEEFGQWLEEVRGHCQVIVSEHRPVPLKQFMMVGRKLFPLYSHEDGSGGVINRDLTSALHRARRAQGGYKRPPRPGRFPAPPSLTPPRRSVVIEALHKAHMLPAIVFVFSRNGCEEAVSQAMNAGINLTTAEEAQQIRRIIQANTAQLSGADLAAVGFHSWASALEHGIAAHHAGMLTAFKETVEQLFAQGLVKVVYATETLALGVNMPARTVVLESLRKWDGQAHNQLTPGQYTQLTGRAGRRGIDSIGYAVVLGAGQVEAQTVASLASKRSYPLKSAFTPNYNMAVNLLSRTNYGVARDILESSFAQFQADRAVVELAASTRKARAKADNFSLQMRCSHGDYPSYARLLLDISAGDKELKQLISADETRYLTSQMRALKRGDVILLRVGRRSRHAVVLERRQDAAGLPLLSIVDETAKVQVLTPLELKGPAVVLGKMQLGHGVGARNHSALKKTAARLSQMVAGGDLKPAKLRAKQSVRTKQLRVRLDQLRSQLREHPCHSCPHREEHAVVGRKWAKAQREADRISARVHARTSSIARTFEAVCKVLEHFGYLEREADQLRPTARGKLLARIYAERDLLVAQCLVNGVWANLSPAQLAGVASSCVFEPRIGSKVAFSDGTLGKALRKTTDQAEQIHVQELAVELARSGDAQCDLAEAINDWVSGADLKDVLALSEMGAGDFVRWCKQLLDLVRQMRSLALDGQLENIAVTDLVRLEAGLNRGVVAWSNV
;
A
#
# COMPACT_ATOMS: atom_id res chain seq x y z
N MET A 1 12.75 23.19 -50.94
CA MET A 1 13.92 24.11 -50.87
C MET A 1 15.13 23.28 -50.53
N GLY A 2 16.12 23.18 -51.39
CA GLY A 2 17.30 22.36 -51.17
C GLY A 2 18.19 22.98 -50.08
N SER A 3 18.68 22.17 -49.16
CA SER A 3 19.63 22.58 -48.10
C SER A 3 20.88 23.19 -48.74
N SER A 4 21.42 24.26 -48.14
CA SER A 4 22.64 24.92 -48.56
C SER A 4 23.86 23.98 -48.46
N PRO A 5 24.96 24.21 -49.23
CA PRO A 5 26.20 23.42 -49.08
C PRO A 5 26.73 23.40 -47.64
N ALA A 6 26.63 24.53 -46.93
CA ALA A 6 27.03 24.64 -45.51
C ALA A 6 26.15 23.78 -44.59
N GLU A 7 24.87 23.75 -44.80
CA GLU A 7 23.93 22.88 -44.05
C GLU A 7 24.20 21.38 -44.30
N ARG A 8 24.51 21.02 -45.57
CA ARG A 8 24.87 19.66 -45.95
C ARG A 8 26.20 19.23 -45.32
N TYR A 9 27.17 20.11 -45.28
CA TYR A 9 28.45 19.83 -44.61
C TYR A 9 28.29 19.72 -43.08
N ALA A 10 27.52 20.63 -42.49
CA ALA A 10 27.19 20.57 -41.07
C ALA A 10 26.47 19.28 -40.69
N ALA A 11 25.50 18.88 -41.54
CA ALA A 11 24.73 17.63 -41.35
C ALA A 11 25.65 16.38 -41.50
N ALA A 12 26.50 16.36 -42.53
CA ALA A 12 27.47 15.26 -42.70
C ALA A 12 28.46 15.15 -41.55
N ARG A 13 28.95 16.29 -41.05
CA ARG A 13 29.85 16.34 -39.88
C ARG A 13 29.13 15.90 -38.59
N ALA A 14 27.89 16.28 -38.40
CA ALA A 14 27.04 15.83 -37.28
C ALA A 14 26.80 14.32 -37.36
N LEU A 15 26.51 13.79 -38.56
CA LEU A 15 26.31 12.38 -38.81
C LEU A 15 27.58 11.57 -38.48
N ALA A 16 28.75 11.99 -39.03
CA ALA A 16 30.02 11.32 -38.74
C ALA A 16 30.38 11.36 -37.25
N LYS A 17 30.06 12.47 -36.56
CA LYS A 17 30.22 12.57 -35.11
C LYS A 17 29.28 11.66 -34.37
N HIS A 18 28.05 11.49 -34.83
CA HIS A 18 27.10 10.58 -34.26
C HIS A 18 27.51 9.11 -34.47
N GLU A 19 27.89 8.72 -35.67
CA GLU A 19 28.34 7.37 -36.00
C GLU A 19 29.56 6.91 -35.15
N ALA A 20 30.39 7.85 -34.68
CA ALA A 20 31.49 7.57 -33.78
C ALA A 20 31.10 7.32 -32.32
N THR A 21 29.84 7.59 -31.94
CA THR A 21 29.37 7.46 -30.57
C THR A 21 29.02 6.00 -30.19
N ARG A 22 29.03 5.67 -28.89
CA ARG A 22 28.52 4.39 -28.39
C ARG A 22 27.03 4.28 -28.63
N LEU A 23 26.31 5.41 -28.60
CA LEU A 23 24.87 5.46 -28.87
C LEU A 23 24.57 4.96 -30.30
N ALA A 24 25.31 5.42 -31.34
CA ALA A 24 25.05 4.94 -32.70
C ALA A 24 25.21 3.41 -32.86
N ARG A 25 26.21 2.84 -32.19
CA ARG A 25 26.42 1.39 -32.16
C ARG A 25 25.30 0.63 -31.42
N PHE A 26 24.70 1.26 -30.40
CA PHE A 26 23.57 0.70 -29.69
C PHE A 26 22.29 0.80 -30.51
N GLU A 27 22.05 1.96 -31.19
CA GLU A 27 20.92 2.13 -32.10
C GLU A 27 20.89 1.09 -33.21
N ALA A 28 22.06 0.75 -33.75
CA ALA A 28 22.21 -0.27 -34.80
C ALA A 28 21.76 -1.69 -34.36
N GLN A 29 21.51 -1.92 -33.09
CA GLN A 29 21.00 -3.19 -32.55
C GLN A 29 19.47 -3.30 -32.57
N TYR A 30 18.78 -2.23 -32.97
CA TYR A 30 17.33 -2.20 -33.06
C TYR A 30 16.84 -2.08 -34.51
N ASP A 31 15.78 -2.81 -34.83
CA ASP A 31 15.12 -2.79 -36.15
C ASP A 31 14.18 -1.58 -36.33
N PHE A 32 14.13 -0.67 -35.35
CA PHE A 32 13.28 0.50 -35.36
C PHE A 32 14.05 1.74 -34.84
N PRO A 33 13.69 2.94 -35.29
CA PRO A 33 14.32 4.18 -34.80
C PRO A 33 13.93 4.42 -33.36
N LEU A 34 14.87 4.92 -32.56
CA LEU A 34 14.62 5.34 -31.19
C LEU A 34 13.82 6.65 -31.15
N ASP A 35 12.93 6.78 -30.21
CA ASP A 35 12.16 8.01 -29.99
C ASP A 35 13.07 9.12 -29.40
N ASP A 36 12.74 10.40 -29.63
CA ASP A 36 13.53 11.56 -29.22
C ASP A 36 13.88 11.53 -27.73
N PHE A 37 12.94 11.16 -26.85
CA PHE A 37 13.17 11.10 -25.42
C PHE A 37 14.16 9.96 -25.04
N GLN A 38 14.16 8.87 -25.82
CA GLN A 38 15.11 7.76 -25.63
C GLN A 38 16.52 8.20 -26.03
N LEU A 39 16.65 8.88 -27.18
CA LEU A 39 17.90 9.44 -27.65
C LEU A 39 18.46 10.48 -26.67
N GLU A 40 17.60 11.36 -26.14
CA GLU A 40 18.00 12.34 -25.13
C GLU A 40 18.55 11.67 -23.87
N GLY A 41 17.86 10.64 -23.37
CA GLY A 41 18.30 9.88 -22.20
C GLY A 41 19.62 9.16 -22.42
N CYS A 42 19.78 8.52 -23.56
CA CYS A 42 21.02 7.82 -23.91
C CYS A 42 22.20 8.82 -24.05
N ARG A 43 22.00 9.98 -24.68
CA ARG A 43 23.04 11.04 -24.79
C ARG A 43 23.45 11.57 -23.42
N ALA A 44 22.48 11.76 -22.52
CA ALA A 44 22.78 12.22 -21.15
C ALA A 44 23.62 11.19 -20.37
N LEU A 45 23.30 9.90 -20.49
CA LEU A 45 24.09 8.82 -19.88
C LEU A 45 25.49 8.73 -20.47
N GLU A 46 25.65 8.82 -21.80
CA GLU A 46 26.94 8.80 -22.45
C GLU A 46 27.81 10.03 -22.04
N ALA A 47 27.16 11.16 -21.72
CA ALA A 47 27.79 12.36 -21.18
C ALA A 47 28.13 12.27 -19.67
N GLY A 48 27.90 11.15 -19.01
CA GLY A 48 28.24 10.94 -17.60
C GLY A 48 27.19 11.46 -16.61
N LYS A 49 25.96 11.77 -17.04
CA LYS A 49 24.88 12.25 -16.16
C LYS A 49 23.98 11.10 -15.69
N SER A 50 23.44 11.22 -14.49
CA SER A 50 22.26 10.45 -14.09
C SER A 50 21.03 10.91 -14.89
N VAL A 51 20.03 10.07 -15.06
CA VAL A 51 18.83 10.43 -15.82
C VAL A 51 17.55 10.04 -15.08
N LEU A 52 16.54 10.89 -15.18
CA LEU A 52 15.16 10.58 -14.84
C LEU A 52 14.31 10.60 -16.11
N VAL A 53 13.75 9.47 -16.49
CA VAL A 53 12.85 9.35 -17.64
C VAL A 53 11.44 9.13 -17.15
N ALA A 54 10.59 10.13 -17.31
CA ALA A 54 9.16 10.07 -16.99
C ALA A 54 8.34 10.03 -18.29
N ALA A 55 7.82 8.85 -18.64
CA ALA A 55 7.07 8.65 -19.87
C ALA A 55 5.93 7.63 -19.66
N PRO A 56 4.89 7.61 -20.51
CA PRO A 56 3.77 6.69 -20.39
C PRO A 56 4.21 5.22 -20.36
N THR A 57 3.39 4.38 -19.73
CA THR A 57 3.61 2.92 -19.79
C THR A 57 3.49 2.45 -21.25
N GLY A 58 4.41 1.60 -21.70
CA GLY A 58 4.49 1.13 -23.08
C GLY A 58 5.22 2.09 -24.04
N ALA A 59 5.72 3.24 -23.58
CA ALA A 59 6.51 4.15 -24.44
C ALA A 59 7.92 3.64 -24.76
N GLY A 60 8.40 2.58 -24.09
CA GLY A 60 9.74 2.03 -24.33
C GLY A 60 10.85 2.69 -23.50
N LYS A 61 10.55 3.16 -22.29
CA LYS A 61 11.53 3.71 -21.32
C LYS A 61 12.71 2.79 -21.05
N THR A 62 12.47 1.48 -21.09
CA THR A 62 13.48 0.43 -20.83
C THR A 62 14.69 0.52 -21.73
N VAL A 63 14.58 1.07 -22.94
CA VAL A 63 15.69 1.30 -23.88
C VAL A 63 16.80 2.12 -23.23
N VAL A 64 16.45 3.17 -22.47
CA VAL A 64 17.46 4.00 -21.77
C VAL A 64 18.16 3.20 -20.66
N GLY A 65 17.43 2.33 -19.94
CA GLY A 65 18.02 1.40 -18.98
C GLY A 65 18.92 0.35 -19.65
N GLU A 66 18.51 -0.17 -20.81
CA GLU A 66 19.30 -1.11 -21.60
C GLU A 66 20.57 -0.46 -22.17
N PHE A 67 20.53 0.84 -22.47
CA PHE A 67 21.73 1.57 -22.84
C PHE A 67 22.72 1.69 -21.69
N ALA A 68 22.27 1.90 -20.46
CA ALA A 68 23.16 1.87 -19.30
C ALA A 68 23.82 0.49 -19.11
N VAL A 69 23.06 -0.59 -19.31
CA VAL A 69 23.58 -1.98 -19.32
C VAL A 69 24.67 -2.12 -20.40
N TYR A 70 24.39 -1.65 -21.60
CA TYR A 70 25.34 -1.67 -22.71
C TYR A 70 26.64 -0.89 -22.40
N LEU A 71 26.50 0.32 -21.83
CA LEU A 71 27.65 1.14 -21.42
C LEU A 71 28.49 0.47 -20.34
N GLY A 72 27.84 -0.17 -19.35
CA GLY A 72 28.52 -0.95 -18.32
C GLY A 72 29.36 -2.08 -18.89
N LEU A 73 28.77 -2.89 -19.76
CA LEU A 73 29.49 -3.98 -20.44
C LEU A 73 30.69 -3.47 -21.27
N MET A 74 30.46 -2.43 -22.07
CA MET A 74 31.54 -1.84 -22.91
C MET A 74 32.69 -1.23 -22.11
N SER A 75 32.41 -0.84 -20.85
CA SER A 75 33.44 -0.29 -19.96
C SER A 75 34.06 -1.32 -19.01
N GLY A 76 33.63 -2.57 -19.07
CA GLY A 76 34.06 -3.63 -18.14
C GLY A 76 33.62 -3.40 -16.70
N ARG A 77 32.53 -2.64 -16.49
CA ARG A 77 31.98 -2.29 -15.17
C ARG A 77 30.62 -2.93 -14.95
N LYS A 78 30.25 -3.13 -13.67
CA LYS A 78 28.97 -3.73 -13.30
C LYS A 78 27.80 -2.77 -13.50
N THR A 79 26.65 -3.34 -13.85
CA THR A 79 25.36 -2.66 -13.90
C THR A 79 24.31 -3.46 -13.12
N PHE A 80 23.64 -2.82 -12.17
CA PHE A 80 22.51 -3.40 -11.48
C PHE A 80 21.19 -2.88 -12.08
N TYR A 81 20.33 -3.80 -12.44
CA TYR A 81 18.97 -3.48 -12.92
C TYR A 81 17.95 -3.82 -11.83
N THR A 82 17.39 -2.80 -11.17
CA THR A 82 16.46 -3.02 -10.06
C THR A 82 15.01 -2.84 -10.47
N THR A 83 14.14 -3.68 -9.91
CA THR A 83 12.69 -3.62 -10.13
C THR A 83 11.93 -3.70 -8.80
N PRO A 84 10.67 -3.22 -8.75
CA PRO A 84 9.89 -3.23 -7.51
C PRO A 84 9.38 -4.60 -7.06
N ILE A 85 9.36 -5.58 -7.95
CA ILE A 85 8.79 -6.91 -7.67
C ILE A 85 9.52 -8.02 -8.41
N LYS A 86 9.55 -9.22 -7.80
CA LYS A 86 10.23 -10.41 -8.33
C LYS A 86 9.82 -10.78 -9.77
N ALA A 87 8.52 -10.69 -10.08
CA ALA A 87 8.03 -11.04 -11.42
C ALA A 87 8.64 -10.18 -12.53
N LEU A 88 8.81 -8.87 -12.27
CA LEU A 88 9.52 -7.98 -13.19
C LEU A 88 11.01 -8.30 -13.27
N SER A 89 11.64 -8.65 -12.13
CA SER A 89 13.05 -9.09 -12.14
C SER A 89 13.23 -10.33 -13.00
N ASN A 90 12.38 -11.34 -12.84
CA ASN A 90 12.43 -12.57 -13.64
C ASN A 90 12.25 -12.30 -15.14
N GLN A 91 11.24 -11.48 -15.48
CA GLN A 91 11.00 -11.11 -16.88
C GLN A 91 12.19 -10.37 -17.48
N LYS A 92 12.71 -9.35 -16.78
CA LYS A 92 13.85 -8.56 -17.26
C LYS A 92 15.14 -9.39 -17.34
N TYR A 93 15.32 -10.33 -16.42
CA TYR A 93 16.40 -11.29 -16.48
C TYR A 93 16.33 -12.12 -17.78
N LEU A 94 15.18 -12.68 -18.12
CA LEU A 94 14.99 -13.46 -19.35
C LEU A 94 15.22 -12.62 -20.60
N ASP A 95 14.72 -11.38 -20.62
CA ASP A 95 14.93 -10.43 -21.73
C ASP A 95 16.44 -10.17 -21.94
N LEU A 96 17.18 -9.90 -20.85
CA LEU A 96 18.62 -9.62 -20.91
C LEU A 96 19.44 -10.87 -21.23
N VAL A 97 19.07 -12.03 -20.71
CA VAL A 97 19.69 -13.33 -21.06
C VAL A 97 19.53 -13.63 -22.55
N THR A 98 18.36 -13.40 -23.11
CA THR A 98 18.10 -13.57 -24.55
C THR A 98 19.02 -12.71 -25.39
N ARG A 99 19.37 -11.50 -24.90
CA ARG A 99 20.20 -10.54 -25.62
C ARG A 99 21.70 -10.74 -25.40
N TYR A 100 22.12 -11.06 -24.16
CA TYR A 100 23.52 -11.05 -23.75
C TYR A 100 24.06 -12.42 -23.35
N GLY A 101 23.20 -13.42 -23.15
CA GLY A 101 23.57 -14.78 -22.71
C GLY A 101 23.59 -14.95 -21.19
N HIS A 102 23.57 -16.22 -20.75
CA HIS A 102 23.53 -16.60 -19.35
C HIS A 102 24.81 -16.26 -18.56
N ASP A 103 25.96 -16.21 -19.24
CA ASP A 103 27.26 -16.05 -18.58
C ASP A 103 27.46 -14.63 -18.05
N VAL A 104 26.81 -13.63 -18.65
CA VAL A 104 26.97 -12.22 -18.30
C VAL A 104 25.79 -11.62 -17.55
N VAL A 105 24.69 -12.36 -17.41
CA VAL A 105 23.49 -11.89 -16.72
C VAL A 105 23.22 -12.74 -15.50
N GLY A 106 23.00 -12.10 -14.37
CA GLY A 106 22.59 -12.71 -13.11
C GLY A 106 21.23 -12.26 -12.65
N LEU A 107 20.62 -13.06 -11.76
CA LEU A 107 19.36 -12.74 -11.08
C LEU A 107 19.56 -12.87 -9.58
N LEU A 108 19.18 -11.84 -8.82
CA LEU A 108 19.27 -11.86 -7.38
C LEU A 108 17.97 -11.33 -6.77
N THR A 109 17.16 -12.25 -6.24
CA THR A 109 15.93 -11.94 -5.53
C THR A 109 15.94 -12.60 -4.16
N GLY A 110 14.95 -12.36 -3.29
CA GLY A 110 14.92 -12.95 -1.95
C GLY A 110 14.96 -14.49 -1.95
N ASP A 111 14.50 -15.13 -3.02
CA ASP A 111 14.39 -16.60 -3.15
C ASP A 111 15.26 -17.20 -4.25
N ASN A 112 15.72 -16.41 -5.23
CA ASN A 112 16.53 -16.87 -6.36
C ASN A 112 17.88 -16.16 -6.41
N SER A 113 18.95 -16.95 -6.56
CA SER A 113 20.31 -16.45 -6.80
C SER A 113 20.91 -17.23 -7.96
N ILE A 114 20.99 -16.58 -9.14
CA ILE A 114 21.57 -17.13 -10.36
C ILE A 114 22.69 -16.19 -10.77
N ASN A 115 23.92 -16.70 -10.90
CA ASN A 115 25.10 -15.94 -11.31
C ASN A 115 25.19 -14.54 -10.63
N PRO A 116 25.24 -14.47 -9.27
CA PRO A 116 25.12 -13.21 -8.53
C PRO A 116 26.26 -12.22 -8.74
N HIS A 117 27.41 -12.72 -9.25
CA HIS A 117 28.61 -11.92 -9.52
C HIS A 117 28.73 -11.45 -10.98
N ALA A 118 27.72 -11.71 -11.80
CA ALA A 118 27.69 -11.33 -13.20
C ALA A 118 27.92 -9.81 -13.41
N PRO A 119 28.44 -9.41 -14.59
CA PRO A 119 28.53 -8.01 -14.97
C PRO A 119 27.19 -7.28 -14.96
N ILE A 120 26.11 -7.96 -15.31
CA ILE A 120 24.74 -7.45 -15.25
C ILE A 120 24.00 -8.27 -14.20
N VAL A 121 23.49 -7.64 -13.15
CA VAL A 121 22.65 -8.35 -12.17
C VAL A 121 21.27 -7.69 -12.10
N VAL A 122 20.24 -8.47 -12.41
CA VAL A 122 18.85 -8.07 -12.22
C VAL A 122 18.43 -8.42 -10.80
N MET A 123 17.84 -7.49 -10.09
CA MET A 123 17.47 -7.70 -8.69
C MET A 123 16.24 -6.91 -8.27
N THR A 124 15.66 -7.24 -7.12
CA THR A 124 14.69 -6.36 -6.49
C THR A 124 15.40 -5.22 -5.74
N THR A 125 14.73 -4.08 -5.59
CA THR A 125 15.32 -2.90 -4.94
C THR A 125 15.66 -3.18 -3.48
N GLU A 126 14.92 -4.05 -2.80
CA GLU A 126 15.19 -4.48 -1.44
C GLU A 126 16.56 -5.21 -1.33
N VAL A 127 16.91 -6.00 -2.34
CA VAL A 127 18.21 -6.70 -2.38
C VAL A 127 19.34 -5.67 -2.53
N LEU A 128 19.22 -4.69 -3.43
CA LEU A 128 20.19 -3.61 -3.57
C LEU A 128 20.41 -2.89 -2.23
N ARG A 129 19.31 -2.49 -1.56
CA ARG A 129 19.42 -1.84 -0.25
C ARG A 129 20.19 -2.71 0.76
N ASN A 130 19.89 -4.00 0.82
CA ASN A 130 20.55 -4.92 1.75
C ASN A 130 22.05 -5.04 1.43
N MET A 131 22.41 -5.11 0.14
CA MET A 131 23.82 -5.09 -0.29
C MET A 131 24.53 -3.80 0.10
N LEU A 132 23.87 -2.66 -0.04
CA LEU A 132 24.38 -1.37 0.42
C LEU A 132 24.61 -1.36 1.92
N TYR A 133 23.69 -1.90 2.71
CA TYR A 133 23.81 -2.01 4.17
C TYR A 133 24.85 -3.02 4.64
N THR A 134 25.08 -4.09 3.90
CA THR A 134 26.12 -5.08 4.26
C THR A 134 27.50 -4.71 3.72
N GLY A 135 27.61 -3.74 2.80
CA GLY A 135 28.85 -3.39 2.12
C GLY A 135 29.37 -4.54 1.28
N SER A 136 28.46 -5.13 0.50
CA SER A 136 28.81 -6.26 -0.38
C SER A 136 29.96 -5.91 -1.31
N ALA A 137 30.92 -6.84 -1.45
CA ALA A 137 32.00 -6.70 -2.42
C ALA A 137 31.50 -6.58 -3.87
N ASP A 138 30.28 -7.03 -4.17
CA ASP A 138 29.67 -6.87 -5.48
C ASP A 138 29.34 -5.41 -5.87
N LEU A 139 29.37 -4.49 -4.89
CA LEU A 139 29.26 -3.03 -5.16
C LEU A 139 30.55 -2.46 -5.73
N GLU A 140 31.66 -3.16 -5.58
CA GLU A 140 32.91 -2.76 -6.21
C GLU A 140 32.78 -2.79 -7.72
N ASN A 141 33.34 -1.78 -8.37
CA ASN A 141 33.27 -1.61 -9.83
C ASN A 141 31.85 -1.38 -10.40
N LEU A 142 30.86 -1.03 -9.57
CA LEU A 142 29.52 -0.66 -10.01
C LEU A 142 29.54 0.69 -10.73
N ALA A 143 28.99 0.75 -11.96
CA ALA A 143 28.93 1.98 -12.74
C ALA A 143 27.52 2.54 -12.83
N TYR A 144 26.54 1.67 -13.00
CA TYR A 144 25.15 2.05 -13.26
C TYR A 144 24.18 1.28 -12.37
N VAL A 145 23.17 2.00 -11.89
CA VAL A 145 22.01 1.40 -11.26
C VAL A 145 20.76 1.87 -12.02
N VAL A 146 20.09 0.94 -12.68
CA VAL A 146 18.79 1.19 -13.29
C VAL A 146 17.72 0.94 -12.25
N MET A 147 16.92 1.95 -11.97
CA MET A 147 15.78 1.90 -11.06
C MET A 147 14.49 1.95 -11.87
N ASP A 148 13.98 0.78 -12.21
CA ASP A 148 12.76 0.70 -13.00
C ASP A 148 11.51 0.91 -12.12
N GLU A 149 10.50 1.56 -12.70
CA GLU A 149 9.24 1.92 -12.03
C GLU A 149 9.45 2.73 -10.73
N VAL A 150 10.35 3.73 -10.76
CA VAL A 150 10.71 4.53 -9.57
C VAL A 150 9.51 5.23 -8.90
N HIS A 151 8.38 5.35 -9.58
CA HIS A 151 7.15 5.88 -8.98
C HIS A 151 6.58 5.01 -7.82
N TYR A 152 7.08 3.79 -7.64
CA TYR A 152 6.85 2.98 -6.43
C TYR A 152 7.41 3.59 -5.15
N LEU A 153 8.24 4.62 -5.25
CA LEU A 153 8.65 5.44 -4.11
C LEU A 153 7.45 6.00 -3.30
N ALA A 154 6.29 6.15 -3.96
CA ALA A 154 5.05 6.53 -3.30
C ALA A 154 4.31 5.36 -2.59
N ASP A 155 4.79 4.12 -2.72
CA ASP A 155 4.21 2.98 -2.02
C ASP A 155 4.55 3.01 -0.54
N ARG A 156 3.53 2.82 0.32
CA ARG A 156 3.69 2.94 1.78
C ARG A 156 4.71 1.96 2.36
N PHE A 157 4.81 0.75 1.81
CA PHE A 157 5.62 -0.33 2.37
C PHE A 157 7.00 -0.42 1.71
N ARG A 158 7.05 -0.22 0.39
CA ARG A 158 8.28 -0.39 -0.41
C ARG A 158 8.96 0.92 -0.75
N GLY A 159 8.22 2.03 -0.75
CA GLY A 159 8.75 3.34 -1.12
C GLY A 159 10.03 3.75 -0.39
N PRO A 160 10.14 3.57 0.94
CA PRO A 160 11.34 3.91 1.67
C PRO A 160 12.62 3.28 1.12
N VAL A 161 12.54 2.05 0.63
CA VAL A 161 13.69 1.29 0.09
C VAL A 161 14.35 1.99 -1.11
N TRP A 162 13.54 2.69 -1.93
CA TRP A 162 14.04 3.43 -3.10
C TRP A 162 14.87 4.63 -2.68
N GLU A 163 14.39 5.42 -1.73
CA GLU A 163 15.12 6.58 -1.22
C GLU A 163 16.40 6.16 -0.50
N GLU A 164 16.31 5.15 0.37
CA GLU A 164 17.46 4.54 1.04
C GLU A 164 18.53 4.12 0.03
N SER A 165 18.13 3.40 -1.04
CA SER A 165 19.07 2.94 -2.04
C SER A 165 19.74 4.11 -2.78
N ILE A 166 18.97 5.13 -3.19
CA ILE A 166 19.49 6.30 -3.91
C ILE A 166 20.50 7.09 -3.06
N ILE A 167 20.17 7.31 -1.79
CA ILE A 167 20.99 8.09 -0.87
C ILE A 167 22.32 7.38 -0.53
N HIS A 168 22.29 6.04 -0.42
CA HIS A 168 23.47 5.25 0.01
C HIS A 168 24.39 4.81 -1.13
N LEU A 169 23.98 4.96 -2.40
CA LEU A 169 24.85 4.67 -3.53
C LEU A 169 26.04 5.62 -3.53
N GLU A 170 27.20 5.12 -3.90
CA GLU A 170 28.39 5.96 -4.09
C GLU A 170 28.15 7.05 -5.17
N ALA A 171 28.73 8.23 -4.99
CA ALA A 171 28.55 9.36 -5.91
C ALA A 171 29.03 9.05 -7.35
N SER A 172 29.97 8.12 -7.51
CA SER A 172 30.50 7.66 -8.79
C SER A 172 29.53 6.83 -9.62
N VAL A 173 28.46 6.30 -9.00
CA VAL A 173 27.46 5.43 -9.66
C VAL A 173 26.38 6.29 -10.31
N GLN A 174 26.17 6.13 -11.62
CA GLN A 174 25.09 6.80 -12.34
C GLN A 174 23.76 6.11 -12.11
N VAL A 175 22.72 6.88 -11.79
CA VAL A 175 21.36 6.39 -11.56
C VAL A 175 20.50 6.63 -12.80
N VAL A 176 19.85 5.59 -13.28
CA VAL A 176 18.87 5.63 -14.36
C VAL A 176 17.49 5.37 -13.78
N ALA A 177 16.75 6.42 -13.45
CA ALA A 177 15.42 6.34 -12.86
C ALA A 177 14.35 6.34 -13.96
N LEU A 178 13.61 5.23 -14.09
CA LEU A 178 12.53 5.07 -15.07
C LEU A 178 11.20 5.16 -14.37
N SER A 179 10.34 6.07 -14.81
CA SER A 179 9.05 6.35 -14.16
C SER A 179 7.89 6.36 -15.15
N ALA A 180 6.68 6.05 -14.67
CA ALA A 180 5.47 6.49 -15.34
C ALA A 180 5.39 8.03 -15.33
N THR A 181 4.45 8.61 -16.09
CA THR A 181 4.23 10.06 -16.09
C THR A 181 3.78 10.55 -14.72
N VAL A 182 4.59 11.39 -14.09
CA VAL A 182 4.32 12.04 -12.80
C VAL A 182 4.29 13.56 -12.99
N SER A 183 3.42 14.25 -12.24
CA SER A 183 3.22 15.70 -12.41
C SER A 183 4.33 16.55 -11.82
N ASN A 184 5.17 15.98 -10.97
CA ASN A 184 6.28 16.63 -10.31
C ASN A 184 7.62 15.95 -10.63
N ALA A 185 7.79 15.49 -11.87
CA ALA A 185 9.06 14.89 -12.32
C ALA A 185 10.24 15.84 -12.13
N GLU A 186 10.04 17.13 -12.37
CA GLU A 186 11.06 18.16 -12.15
C GLU A 186 11.47 18.29 -10.68
N GLU A 187 10.49 18.21 -9.74
CA GLU A 187 10.77 18.23 -8.31
C GLU A 187 11.61 17.02 -7.89
N PHE A 188 11.26 15.85 -8.37
CA PHE A 188 12.01 14.63 -8.11
C PHE A 188 13.41 14.66 -8.76
N GLY A 189 13.52 15.23 -9.98
CA GLY A 189 14.78 15.43 -10.66
C GLY A 189 15.71 16.43 -9.93
N GLN A 190 15.17 17.52 -9.38
CA GLN A 190 15.92 18.46 -8.55
C GLN A 190 16.48 17.79 -7.29
N TRP A 191 15.68 16.94 -6.64
CA TRP A 191 16.18 16.14 -5.52
C TRP A 191 17.28 15.17 -5.95
N LEU A 192 17.11 14.47 -7.07
CA LEU A 192 18.17 13.59 -7.61
C LEU A 192 19.44 14.36 -7.93
N GLU A 193 19.34 15.59 -8.47
CA GLU A 193 20.49 16.45 -8.73
C GLU A 193 21.18 16.88 -7.44
N GLU A 194 20.44 17.18 -6.38
CA GLU A 194 20.98 17.53 -5.06
C GLU A 194 21.74 16.34 -4.44
N VAL A 195 21.19 15.13 -4.52
CA VAL A 195 21.76 13.93 -3.88
C VAL A 195 22.85 13.27 -4.75
N ARG A 196 22.72 13.29 -6.08
CA ARG A 196 23.56 12.54 -7.03
C ARG A 196 24.43 13.40 -7.93
N GLY A 197 24.31 14.72 -7.85
CA GLY A 197 24.94 15.64 -8.80
C GLY A 197 24.17 15.71 -10.11
N HIS A 198 24.87 15.91 -11.23
CA HIS A 198 24.24 16.16 -12.53
C HIS A 198 23.19 15.10 -12.92
N CYS A 199 21.92 15.52 -12.96
CA CYS A 199 20.80 14.70 -13.38
C CYS A 199 20.05 15.38 -14.53
N GLN A 200 19.78 14.62 -15.61
CA GLN A 200 18.94 15.07 -16.72
C GLN A 200 17.52 14.56 -16.52
N VAL A 201 16.55 15.47 -16.45
CA VAL A 201 15.13 15.14 -16.36
C VAL A 201 14.53 15.15 -17.76
N ILE A 202 13.91 14.05 -18.15
CA ILE A 202 13.30 13.87 -19.47
C ILE A 202 11.85 13.48 -19.26
N VAL A 203 10.96 14.33 -19.74
CA VAL A 203 9.50 14.11 -19.61
C VAL A 203 8.91 13.97 -21.02
N SER A 204 8.24 12.87 -21.26
CA SER A 204 7.48 12.65 -22.50
C SER A 204 6.04 12.31 -22.17
N GLU A 205 5.10 13.00 -22.79
CA GLU A 205 3.69 12.69 -22.74
C GLU A 205 3.22 11.93 -23.97
N HIS A 206 4.13 11.71 -24.92
CA HIS A 206 3.80 11.02 -26.17
C HIS A 206 3.46 9.56 -25.90
N ARG A 207 2.30 9.14 -26.37
CA ARG A 207 1.84 7.77 -26.30
C ARG A 207 1.96 7.13 -27.71
N PRO A 208 2.81 6.11 -27.89
CA PRO A 208 3.01 5.50 -29.21
C PRO A 208 1.75 4.96 -29.86
N VAL A 209 0.83 4.38 -29.05
CA VAL A 209 -0.46 3.90 -29.52
C VAL A 209 -1.57 4.79 -28.95
N PRO A 210 -2.29 5.57 -29.79
CA PRO A 210 -3.38 6.42 -29.35
C PRO A 210 -4.44 5.65 -28.56
N LEU A 211 -5.03 6.26 -27.52
CA LEU A 211 -6.04 5.65 -26.66
C LEU A 211 -7.40 6.30 -26.87
N LYS A 212 -8.37 5.54 -27.35
CA LYS A 212 -9.76 5.97 -27.43
C LYS A 212 -10.53 5.58 -26.18
N GLN A 213 -11.28 6.51 -25.62
CA GLN A 213 -12.08 6.35 -24.40
C GLN A 213 -13.53 6.04 -24.71
N PHE A 214 -14.09 5.02 -24.10
CA PHE A 214 -15.47 4.58 -24.28
C PHE A 214 -16.19 4.38 -22.95
N MET A 215 -17.50 4.46 -22.95
CA MET A 215 -18.36 3.92 -21.90
C MET A 215 -19.35 2.92 -22.49
N MET A 216 -19.59 1.84 -21.76
CA MET A 216 -20.61 0.87 -22.14
C MET A 216 -21.87 1.06 -21.30
N VAL A 217 -23.00 1.32 -21.95
CA VAL A 217 -24.31 1.48 -21.29
C VAL A 217 -25.26 0.40 -21.82
N GLY A 218 -25.67 -0.52 -20.96
CA GLY A 218 -26.45 -1.69 -21.35
C GLY A 218 -25.66 -2.60 -22.31
N ARG A 219 -26.04 -2.64 -23.60
CA ARG A 219 -25.39 -3.47 -24.63
C ARG A 219 -24.58 -2.66 -25.65
N LYS A 220 -24.52 -1.34 -25.52
CA LYS A 220 -23.90 -0.45 -26.51
C LYS A 220 -22.66 0.23 -25.96
N LEU A 221 -21.62 0.30 -26.80
CA LEU A 221 -20.41 1.08 -26.62
C LEU A 221 -20.63 2.50 -27.16
N PHE A 222 -20.30 3.50 -26.39
CA PHE A 222 -20.37 4.91 -26.77
C PHE A 222 -18.97 5.54 -26.58
N PRO A 223 -18.47 6.29 -27.59
CA PRO A 223 -17.29 7.14 -27.39
C PRO A 223 -17.55 8.13 -26.24
N LEU A 224 -16.54 8.36 -25.40
CA LEU A 224 -16.65 9.32 -24.29
C LEU A 224 -16.75 10.76 -24.81
N TYR A 225 -16.03 11.09 -25.87
CA TYR A 225 -15.98 12.42 -26.48
C TYR A 225 -16.71 12.45 -27.83
N SER A 226 -17.18 13.65 -28.21
CA SER A 226 -17.91 13.86 -29.47
C SER A 226 -17.01 13.80 -30.71
N HIS A 227 -15.70 14.15 -30.57
CA HIS A 227 -14.73 14.04 -31.64
C HIS A 227 -13.85 12.79 -31.44
N GLU A 228 -13.58 12.08 -32.53
CA GLU A 228 -12.84 10.80 -32.46
C GLU A 228 -11.39 10.94 -32.06
N ASP A 229 -10.78 12.09 -32.29
CA ASP A 229 -9.39 12.40 -31.92
C ASP A 229 -9.21 12.84 -30.47
N GLY A 230 -10.31 12.95 -29.69
CA GLY A 230 -10.28 13.43 -28.30
C GLY A 230 -9.94 14.93 -28.18
N SER A 231 -9.71 15.63 -29.31
CA SER A 231 -9.45 17.05 -29.30
C SER A 231 -10.71 17.82 -28.95
N GLY A 232 -10.66 18.64 -27.92
CA GLY A 232 -11.75 19.52 -27.53
C GLY A 232 -12.55 19.13 -26.28
N GLY A 233 -12.37 17.95 -25.70
CA GLY A 233 -12.92 17.58 -24.37
C GLY A 233 -14.44 17.60 -24.23
N VAL A 234 -15.19 17.76 -25.32
CA VAL A 234 -16.67 17.81 -25.29
C VAL A 234 -17.23 16.39 -25.16
N ILE A 235 -17.93 16.15 -24.05
CA ILE A 235 -18.54 14.84 -23.78
C ILE A 235 -19.65 14.55 -24.80
N ASN A 236 -19.71 13.29 -25.24
CA ASN A 236 -20.68 12.80 -26.18
C ASN A 236 -22.12 12.93 -25.64
N ARG A 237 -22.99 13.66 -26.34
CA ARG A 237 -24.38 13.90 -25.96
C ARG A 237 -25.21 12.61 -25.98
N ASP A 238 -24.94 11.69 -26.91
CA ASP A 238 -25.66 10.42 -27.01
C ASP A 238 -25.36 9.52 -25.83
N LEU A 239 -24.11 9.49 -25.37
CA LEU A 239 -23.70 8.82 -24.12
C LEU A 239 -24.46 9.37 -22.91
N THR A 240 -24.49 10.70 -22.77
CA THR A 240 -25.17 11.36 -21.63
C THR A 240 -26.66 11.04 -21.65
N SER A 241 -27.29 11.10 -22.84
CA SER A 241 -28.69 10.75 -23.03
C SER A 241 -28.97 9.27 -22.76
N ALA A 242 -28.07 8.37 -23.15
CA ALA A 242 -28.17 6.92 -22.85
C ALA A 242 -28.08 6.64 -21.37
N LEU A 243 -27.15 7.27 -20.64
CA LEU A 243 -27.01 7.16 -19.18
C LEU A 243 -28.28 7.62 -18.47
N HIS A 244 -28.85 8.77 -18.86
CA HIS A 244 -30.08 9.28 -18.27
C HIS A 244 -31.28 8.38 -18.55
N ARG A 245 -31.45 7.87 -19.80
CA ARG A 245 -32.53 6.92 -20.14
C ARG A 245 -32.40 5.61 -19.34
N ALA A 246 -31.19 5.05 -19.26
CA ALA A 246 -30.96 3.81 -18.53
C ALA A 246 -31.26 3.95 -17.03
N ARG A 247 -30.91 5.09 -16.41
CA ARG A 247 -31.26 5.39 -15.01
C ARG A 247 -32.76 5.52 -14.78
N ARG A 248 -33.46 6.21 -15.68
CA ARG A 248 -34.94 6.35 -15.61
C ARG A 248 -35.66 5.01 -15.76
N ALA A 249 -35.23 4.17 -16.70
CA ALA A 249 -35.80 2.83 -16.89
C ALA A 249 -35.65 1.92 -15.66
N GLN A 250 -34.57 2.05 -14.89
CA GLN A 250 -34.32 1.26 -13.67
C GLN A 250 -34.92 1.89 -12.39
N GLY A 251 -35.24 3.19 -12.40
CA GLY A 251 -35.87 3.90 -11.28
C GLY A 251 -37.38 3.71 -11.16
N GLY A 252 -38.05 3.15 -12.17
CA GLY A 252 -39.49 3.21 -12.36
C GLY A 252 -40.38 2.34 -11.46
N TYR A 253 -39.86 1.42 -10.66
CA TYR A 253 -40.66 0.54 -9.80
C TYR A 253 -39.97 0.21 -8.47
N LYS A 254 -39.71 1.19 -7.63
CA LYS A 254 -39.39 0.93 -6.22
C LYS A 254 -40.50 1.47 -5.34
N ARG A 255 -40.99 0.60 -4.39
CA ARG A 255 -41.95 0.96 -3.33
C ARG A 255 -41.62 2.35 -2.77
N PRO A 256 -42.67 3.18 -2.46
CA PRO A 256 -42.43 4.48 -1.86
C PRO A 256 -41.54 4.34 -0.62
N PRO A 257 -40.58 5.28 -0.41
CA PRO A 257 -39.71 5.22 0.74
C PRO A 257 -40.53 5.33 2.04
N ARG A 258 -40.09 4.62 3.06
CA ARG A 258 -40.68 4.75 4.41
C ARG A 258 -40.54 6.23 4.87
N PRO A 259 -41.54 6.78 5.59
CA PRO A 259 -41.48 8.15 6.07
C PRO A 259 -40.16 8.43 6.81
N GLY A 260 -39.46 9.53 6.40
CA GLY A 260 -38.21 9.96 7.00
C GLY A 260 -36.91 9.43 6.32
N ARG A 261 -36.99 8.70 5.19
CA ARG A 261 -35.83 8.36 4.37
C ARG A 261 -35.94 8.99 2.97
N PHE A 262 -34.94 9.75 2.57
CA PHE A 262 -34.82 10.20 1.18
C PHE A 262 -34.61 9.00 0.25
N PRO A 263 -35.27 8.94 -0.93
CA PRO A 263 -35.03 7.88 -1.90
C PRO A 263 -33.57 7.92 -2.35
N ALA A 264 -32.93 6.74 -2.35
CA ALA A 264 -31.61 6.62 -2.94
C ALA A 264 -31.68 7.00 -4.43
N PRO A 265 -30.74 7.77 -4.95
CA PRO A 265 -30.73 8.12 -6.36
C PRO A 265 -30.68 6.85 -7.24
N PRO A 266 -31.36 6.84 -8.40
CA PRO A 266 -31.39 5.68 -9.27
C PRO A 266 -29.98 5.30 -9.73
N SER A 267 -29.61 4.03 -9.54
CA SER A 267 -28.30 3.51 -9.90
C SER A 267 -28.39 2.55 -11.08
N LEU A 268 -27.37 2.58 -11.94
CA LEU A 268 -27.28 1.69 -13.11
C LEU A 268 -26.88 0.28 -12.70
N THR A 269 -27.55 -0.73 -13.24
CA THR A 269 -27.10 -2.12 -13.16
C THR A 269 -25.97 -2.31 -14.17
N PRO A 270 -24.81 -2.87 -13.77
CA PRO A 270 -23.73 -3.13 -14.70
C PRO A 270 -24.14 -4.12 -15.79
N PRO A 271 -23.64 -3.99 -17.01
CA PRO A 271 -23.83 -4.98 -18.05
C PRO A 271 -23.37 -6.37 -17.61
N ARG A 272 -24.04 -7.43 -18.04
CA ARG A 272 -23.56 -8.80 -17.78
C ARG A 272 -22.22 -9.01 -18.48
N ARG A 273 -21.31 -9.72 -17.85
CA ARG A 273 -19.94 -9.95 -18.36
C ARG A 273 -19.92 -10.62 -19.73
N SER A 274 -20.83 -11.57 -20.00
CA SER A 274 -21.00 -12.17 -21.32
C SER A 274 -21.34 -11.14 -22.39
N VAL A 275 -22.22 -10.18 -22.07
CA VAL A 275 -22.61 -9.11 -22.99
C VAL A 275 -21.44 -8.17 -23.27
N VAL A 276 -20.56 -7.94 -22.28
CA VAL A 276 -19.35 -7.15 -22.48
C VAL A 276 -18.41 -7.86 -23.45
N ILE A 277 -18.15 -9.16 -23.25
CA ILE A 277 -17.30 -9.95 -24.17
C ILE A 277 -17.86 -9.94 -25.59
N GLU A 278 -19.17 -10.21 -25.75
CA GLU A 278 -19.82 -10.18 -27.08
C GLU A 278 -19.69 -8.82 -27.76
N ALA A 279 -19.89 -7.72 -27.04
CA ALA A 279 -19.77 -6.38 -27.57
C ALA A 279 -18.35 -6.07 -28.06
N LEU A 280 -17.32 -6.45 -27.25
CA LEU A 280 -15.92 -6.29 -27.61
C LEU A 280 -15.53 -7.17 -28.81
N HIS A 281 -16.01 -8.41 -28.85
CA HIS A 281 -15.75 -9.32 -29.96
C HIS A 281 -16.33 -8.78 -31.26
N LYS A 282 -17.59 -8.35 -31.26
CA LYS A 282 -18.26 -7.73 -32.44
C LYS A 282 -17.60 -6.44 -32.89
N ALA A 283 -17.00 -5.68 -31.95
CA ALA A 283 -16.29 -4.44 -32.26
C ALA A 283 -14.82 -4.65 -32.66
N HIS A 284 -14.35 -5.90 -32.77
CA HIS A 284 -12.95 -6.26 -33.02
C HIS A 284 -11.96 -5.63 -31.99
N MET A 285 -12.39 -5.55 -30.74
CA MET A 285 -11.64 -4.93 -29.63
C MET A 285 -10.92 -5.96 -28.74
N LEU A 286 -10.88 -7.24 -29.08
CA LEU A 286 -10.09 -8.25 -28.38
C LEU A 286 -8.64 -8.28 -28.90
N PRO A 287 -7.64 -8.72 -28.07
CA PRO A 287 -7.75 -9.19 -26.70
C PRO A 287 -7.99 -8.07 -25.68
N ALA A 288 -8.64 -8.44 -24.56
CA ALA A 288 -9.03 -7.47 -23.54
C ALA A 288 -8.61 -7.90 -22.12
N ILE A 289 -8.22 -6.91 -21.30
CA ILE A 289 -8.08 -7.05 -19.84
C ILE A 289 -9.27 -6.35 -19.18
N VAL A 290 -9.98 -7.07 -18.32
CA VAL A 290 -11.12 -6.56 -17.55
C VAL A 290 -10.74 -6.44 -16.09
N PHE A 291 -10.61 -5.22 -15.57
CA PHE A 291 -10.28 -4.98 -14.17
C PHE A 291 -11.52 -5.04 -13.27
N VAL A 292 -11.53 -5.99 -12.33
CA VAL A 292 -12.67 -6.30 -11.44
C VAL A 292 -12.44 -5.82 -9.98
N PHE A 293 -11.22 -5.54 -9.55
CA PHE A 293 -10.80 -5.13 -8.20
C PHE A 293 -11.16 -6.11 -7.06
N SER A 294 -11.48 -7.35 -7.39
CA SER A 294 -11.80 -8.41 -6.44
C SER A 294 -11.32 -9.75 -6.98
N ARG A 295 -10.59 -10.52 -6.18
CA ARG A 295 -10.11 -11.85 -6.57
C ARG A 295 -11.27 -12.81 -6.82
N ASN A 296 -12.18 -12.91 -5.86
CA ASN A 296 -13.40 -13.72 -6.02
C ASN A 296 -14.23 -13.24 -7.21
N GLY A 297 -14.27 -11.90 -7.44
CA GLY A 297 -14.93 -11.35 -8.61
C GLY A 297 -14.29 -11.75 -9.93
N CYS A 298 -12.96 -11.97 -9.99
CA CYS A 298 -12.29 -12.50 -11.18
C CYS A 298 -12.68 -13.95 -11.45
N GLU A 299 -12.68 -14.80 -10.42
CA GLU A 299 -13.10 -16.22 -10.53
C GLU A 299 -14.59 -16.34 -10.89
N GLU A 300 -15.45 -15.54 -10.25
CA GLU A 300 -16.87 -15.46 -10.60
C GLU A 300 -17.09 -14.99 -12.06
N ALA A 301 -16.24 -14.09 -12.55
CA ALA A 301 -16.32 -13.59 -13.91
C ALA A 301 -16.00 -14.67 -14.93
N VAL A 302 -14.96 -15.46 -14.70
CA VAL A 302 -14.61 -16.61 -15.52
C VAL A 302 -15.76 -17.63 -15.49
N SER A 303 -16.26 -17.99 -14.30
CA SER A 303 -17.37 -18.93 -14.15
C SER A 303 -18.63 -18.47 -14.87
N GLN A 304 -18.95 -17.17 -14.81
CA GLN A 304 -20.12 -16.59 -15.52
C GLN A 304 -19.94 -16.66 -17.04
N ALA A 305 -18.73 -16.42 -17.56
CA ALA A 305 -18.43 -16.50 -18.99
C ALA A 305 -18.54 -17.96 -19.49
N MET A 306 -17.98 -18.91 -18.73
CA MET A 306 -18.07 -20.35 -19.02
C MET A 306 -19.52 -20.84 -19.01
N ASN A 307 -20.30 -20.48 -17.98
CA ASN A 307 -21.72 -20.85 -17.87
C ASN A 307 -22.57 -20.22 -19.00
N ALA A 308 -22.13 -19.10 -19.59
CA ALA A 308 -22.80 -18.49 -20.74
C ALA A 308 -22.41 -19.15 -22.07
N GLY A 309 -21.56 -20.17 -22.06
CA GLY A 309 -21.11 -20.90 -23.25
C GLY A 309 -20.19 -20.09 -24.16
N ILE A 310 -19.45 -19.11 -23.63
CA ILE A 310 -18.53 -18.30 -24.44
C ILE A 310 -17.31 -19.15 -24.79
N ASN A 311 -17.02 -19.24 -26.07
CA ASN A 311 -15.80 -19.81 -26.62
C ASN A 311 -15.16 -18.81 -27.60
N LEU A 312 -13.89 -18.47 -27.36
CA LEU A 312 -13.13 -17.46 -28.13
C LEU A 312 -11.95 -18.08 -28.87
N THR A 313 -11.78 -19.41 -28.82
CA THR A 313 -10.66 -20.15 -29.41
C THR A 313 -11.14 -21.09 -30.52
N THR A 314 -10.25 -21.40 -31.45
CA THR A 314 -10.43 -22.52 -32.40
C THR A 314 -10.01 -23.84 -31.74
N ALA A 315 -10.30 -24.96 -32.41
CA ALA A 315 -9.88 -26.29 -31.94
C ALA A 315 -8.36 -26.42 -31.89
N GLU A 316 -7.65 -25.81 -32.84
CA GLU A 316 -6.19 -25.80 -32.92
C GLU A 316 -5.60 -24.96 -31.79
N GLU A 317 -6.14 -23.78 -31.54
CA GLU A 317 -5.73 -22.92 -30.43
C GLU A 317 -5.95 -23.64 -29.08
N ALA A 318 -7.08 -24.31 -28.88
CA ALA A 318 -7.37 -25.05 -27.66
C ALA A 318 -6.39 -26.21 -27.47
N GLN A 319 -5.99 -26.90 -28.55
CA GLN A 319 -4.97 -27.95 -28.48
C GLN A 319 -3.59 -27.40 -28.12
N GLN A 320 -3.21 -26.27 -28.67
CA GLN A 320 -1.95 -25.58 -28.33
C GLN A 320 -1.95 -25.16 -26.86
N ILE A 321 -3.05 -24.58 -26.35
CA ILE A 321 -3.23 -24.21 -24.93
C ILE A 321 -3.01 -25.44 -24.04
N ARG A 322 -3.63 -26.59 -24.34
CA ARG A 322 -3.46 -27.82 -23.56
C ARG A 322 -2.01 -28.24 -23.46
N ARG A 323 -1.25 -28.21 -24.55
CA ARG A 323 0.18 -28.56 -24.56
C ARG A 323 0.99 -27.66 -23.64
N ILE A 324 0.73 -26.35 -23.68
CA ILE A 324 1.41 -25.35 -22.82
C ILE A 324 1.05 -25.58 -21.35
N ILE A 325 -0.23 -25.80 -21.04
CA ILE A 325 -0.68 -26.10 -19.68
C ILE A 325 0.02 -27.36 -19.16
N GLN A 326 0.05 -28.46 -19.93
CA GLN A 326 0.68 -29.69 -19.51
C GLN A 326 2.18 -29.51 -19.26
N ALA A 327 2.89 -28.79 -20.13
CA ALA A 327 4.31 -28.49 -19.94
C ALA A 327 4.57 -27.71 -18.66
N ASN A 328 3.77 -26.65 -18.41
CA ASN A 328 3.95 -25.73 -17.27
C ASN A 328 3.49 -26.31 -15.93
N THR A 329 2.71 -27.41 -15.92
CA THR A 329 2.18 -28.00 -14.68
C THR A 329 2.66 -29.42 -14.43
N ALA A 330 3.60 -29.95 -15.26
CA ALA A 330 4.08 -31.32 -15.21
C ALA A 330 4.71 -31.74 -13.85
N GLN A 331 5.18 -30.77 -13.06
CA GLN A 331 5.86 -31.07 -11.79
C GLN A 331 4.90 -31.12 -10.59
N LEU A 332 3.61 -30.75 -10.76
CA LEU A 332 2.63 -30.75 -9.68
C LEU A 332 2.01 -32.13 -9.49
N SER A 333 1.81 -32.52 -8.23
CA SER A 333 1.07 -33.73 -7.90
C SER A 333 -0.42 -33.61 -8.28
N GLY A 334 -1.07 -34.73 -8.61
CA GLY A 334 -2.51 -34.73 -8.89
C GLY A 334 -3.36 -34.24 -7.72
N ALA A 335 -2.93 -34.48 -6.47
CA ALA A 335 -3.60 -34.00 -5.27
C ALA A 335 -3.51 -32.47 -5.14
N ASP A 336 -2.33 -31.90 -5.38
CA ASP A 336 -2.12 -30.45 -5.36
C ASP A 336 -2.94 -29.76 -6.46
N LEU A 337 -2.94 -30.32 -7.68
CA LEU A 337 -3.74 -29.83 -8.80
C LEU A 337 -5.23 -29.83 -8.48
N ALA A 338 -5.75 -30.88 -7.87
CA ALA A 338 -7.15 -30.95 -7.45
C ALA A 338 -7.49 -29.91 -6.38
N ALA A 339 -6.60 -29.69 -5.42
CA ALA A 339 -6.78 -28.72 -4.33
C ALA A 339 -6.85 -27.27 -4.83
N VAL A 340 -6.21 -26.96 -5.95
CA VAL A 340 -6.17 -25.58 -6.52
C VAL A 340 -7.20 -25.35 -7.65
N GLY A 341 -8.08 -26.31 -7.91
CA GLY A 341 -9.14 -26.17 -8.93
C GLY A 341 -8.63 -26.20 -10.37
N PHE A 342 -7.59 -26.97 -10.65
CA PHE A 342 -6.90 -27.06 -11.94
C PHE A 342 -7.83 -27.30 -13.13
N HIS A 343 -8.79 -28.22 -13.01
CA HIS A 343 -9.66 -28.57 -14.13
C HIS A 343 -10.52 -27.40 -14.61
N SER A 344 -11.10 -26.64 -13.69
CA SER A 344 -11.89 -25.47 -14.04
C SER A 344 -11.04 -24.35 -14.67
N TRP A 345 -9.83 -24.14 -14.15
CA TRP A 345 -8.88 -23.17 -14.68
C TRP A 345 -8.39 -23.56 -16.08
N ALA A 346 -7.99 -24.82 -16.30
CA ALA A 346 -7.53 -25.30 -17.58
C ALA A 346 -8.65 -25.21 -18.65
N SER A 347 -9.86 -25.64 -18.28
CA SER A 347 -11.02 -25.55 -19.17
C SER A 347 -11.31 -24.10 -19.60
N ALA A 348 -11.22 -23.13 -18.70
CA ALA A 348 -11.43 -21.72 -19.02
C ALA A 348 -10.37 -21.21 -20.01
N LEU A 349 -9.10 -21.58 -19.83
CA LEU A 349 -8.01 -21.24 -20.75
C LEU A 349 -8.24 -21.80 -22.14
N GLU A 350 -8.70 -23.04 -22.26
CA GLU A 350 -9.04 -23.68 -23.54
C GLU A 350 -10.13 -22.92 -24.30
N HIS A 351 -10.99 -22.18 -23.59
CA HIS A 351 -12.01 -21.29 -24.18
C HIS A 351 -11.52 -19.84 -24.39
N GLY A 352 -10.24 -19.56 -24.15
CA GLY A 352 -9.63 -18.24 -24.36
C GLY A 352 -9.94 -17.23 -23.26
N ILE A 353 -10.35 -17.69 -22.06
CA ILE A 353 -10.74 -16.87 -20.92
C ILE A 353 -9.90 -17.22 -19.71
N ALA A 354 -9.42 -16.20 -18.97
CA ALA A 354 -8.60 -16.40 -17.79
C ALA A 354 -8.95 -15.43 -16.64
N ALA A 355 -8.65 -15.84 -15.41
CA ALA A 355 -8.45 -14.95 -14.28
C ALA A 355 -6.96 -14.67 -14.10
N HIS A 356 -6.62 -13.47 -13.57
CA HIS A 356 -5.25 -13.13 -13.18
C HIS A 356 -5.25 -12.26 -11.91
N HIS A 357 -4.83 -12.83 -10.80
CA HIS A 357 -4.77 -12.12 -9.51
C HIS A 357 -3.73 -12.73 -8.55
N ALA A 358 -3.38 -11.97 -7.53
CA ALA A 358 -2.34 -12.37 -6.57
C ALA A 358 -2.65 -13.63 -5.74
N GLY A 359 -3.90 -14.11 -5.74
CA GLY A 359 -4.32 -15.35 -5.07
C GLY A 359 -4.08 -16.62 -5.88
N MET A 360 -3.60 -16.51 -7.13
CA MET A 360 -3.25 -17.67 -7.98
C MET A 360 -1.81 -18.10 -7.75
N LEU A 361 -1.52 -19.37 -8.02
CA LEU A 361 -0.14 -19.86 -8.04
C LEU A 361 0.67 -19.12 -9.11
N THR A 362 1.97 -18.94 -8.85
CA THR A 362 2.86 -18.19 -9.76
C THR A 362 2.86 -18.78 -11.16
N ALA A 363 3.02 -20.10 -11.29
CA ALA A 363 3.04 -20.75 -12.60
C ALA A 363 1.69 -20.68 -13.33
N PHE A 364 0.56 -20.64 -12.62
CA PHE A 364 -0.73 -20.41 -13.26
C PHE A 364 -0.82 -18.99 -13.86
N LYS A 365 -0.28 -18.00 -13.14
CA LYS A 365 -0.20 -16.62 -13.65
C LYS A 365 0.73 -16.53 -14.87
N GLU A 366 1.91 -17.10 -14.78
CA GLU A 366 2.90 -17.12 -15.87
C GLU A 366 2.35 -17.86 -17.11
N THR A 367 1.61 -18.95 -16.91
CA THR A 367 0.90 -19.64 -18.01
C THR A 367 -0.14 -18.73 -18.66
N VAL A 368 -0.95 -18.00 -17.87
CA VAL A 368 -1.93 -17.03 -18.40
C VAL A 368 -1.21 -15.93 -19.18
N GLU A 369 -0.13 -15.38 -18.64
CA GLU A 369 0.69 -14.34 -19.26
C GLU A 369 1.28 -14.80 -20.58
N GLN A 370 1.85 -16.00 -20.62
CA GLN A 370 2.39 -16.64 -21.83
C GLN A 370 1.31 -16.82 -22.90
N LEU A 371 0.16 -17.40 -22.53
CA LEU A 371 -0.94 -17.64 -23.46
C LEU A 371 -1.56 -16.33 -24.00
N PHE A 372 -1.64 -15.31 -23.13
CA PHE A 372 -2.14 -14.00 -23.55
C PHE A 372 -1.16 -13.28 -24.49
N ALA A 373 0.14 -13.36 -24.22
CA ALA A 373 1.18 -12.79 -25.08
C ALA A 373 1.16 -13.43 -26.48
N GLN A 374 0.89 -14.76 -26.55
CA GLN A 374 0.73 -15.48 -27.81
C GLN A 374 -0.64 -15.24 -28.48
N GLY A 375 -1.53 -14.46 -27.86
CA GLY A 375 -2.85 -14.18 -28.38
C GLY A 375 -3.83 -15.35 -28.32
N LEU A 376 -3.52 -16.43 -27.58
CA LEU A 376 -4.36 -17.60 -27.39
C LEU A 376 -5.49 -17.31 -26.38
N VAL A 377 -5.19 -16.70 -25.26
CA VAL A 377 -6.18 -16.15 -24.34
C VAL A 377 -6.61 -14.78 -24.86
N LYS A 378 -7.93 -14.58 -24.97
CA LYS A 378 -8.52 -13.36 -25.57
C LYS A 378 -9.10 -12.41 -24.53
N VAL A 379 -9.49 -12.93 -23.34
CA VAL A 379 -10.06 -12.13 -22.24
C VAL A 379 -9.44 -12.56 -20.92
N VAL A 380 -8.93 -11.57 -20.17
CA VAL A 380 -8.37 -11.78 -18.83
C VAL A 380 -9.12 -10.89 -17.82
N TYR A 381 -9.71 -11.51 -16.81
CA TYR A 381 -10.27 -10.81 -15.66
C TYR A 381 -9.20 -10.65 -14.59
N ALA A 382 -8.86 -9.39 -14.28
CA ALA A 382 -7.71 -9.10 -13.45
C ALA A 382 -8.00 -8.17 -12.27
N THR A 383 -7.18 -8.29 -11.23
CA THR A 383 -7.07 -7.28 -10.18
C THR A 383 -6.04 -6.22 -10.54
N GLU A 384 -6.00 -5.11 -9.80
CA GLU A 384 -5.06 -4.01 -10.01
C GLU A 384 -3.59 -4.46 -10.06
N THR A 385 -3.25 -5.58 -9.42
CA THR A 385 -1.88 -6.14 -9.41
C THR A 385 -1.33 -6.45 -10.79
N LEU A 386 -2.18 -6.74 -11.78
CA LEU A 386 -1.76 -6.93 -13.17
C LEU A 386 -1.26 -5.61 -13.80
N ALA A 387 -1.82 -4.48 -13.40
CA ALA A 387 -1.37 -3.18 -13.89
C ALA A 387 -0.01 -2.77 -13.31
N LEU A 388 0.37 -3.37 -12.19
CA LEU A 388 1.55 -3.07 -11.39
C LEU A 388 2.60 -4.17 -11.61
N GLY A 389 3.36 -4.12 -12.71
CA GLY A 389 4.56 -4.92 -12.78
C GLY A 389 4.57 -6.14 -13.71
N VAL A 390 3.54 -6.36 -14.53
CA VAL A 390 3.57 -7.39 -15.57
C VAL A 390 3.48 -6.72 -16.93
N ASN A 391 4.37 -7.08 -17.86
CA ASN A 391 4.31 -6.55 -19.23
C ASN A 391 3.29 -7.35 -20.04
N MET A 392 2.02 -7.08 -19.80
CA MET A 392 0.91 -7.76 -20.45
C MET A 392 -0.03 -6.71 -21.07
N PRO A 393 0.32 -6.13 -22.23
CA PRO A 393 -0.53 -5.16 -22.89
C PRO A 393 -1.67 -5.84 -23.65
N ALA A 394 -2.83 -5.21 -23.66
CA ALA A 394 -4.02 -5.66 -24.38
C ALA A 394 -4.40 -4.64 -25.45
N ARG A 395 -5.22 -5.02 -26.41
CA ARG A 395 -5.87 -4.03 -27.31
C ARG A 395 -6.85 -3.16 -26.55
N THR A 396 -7.60 -3.77 -25.62
CA THR A 396 -8.65 -3.10 -24.84
C THR A 396 -8.45 -3.33 -23.34
N VAL A 397 -8.69 -2.28 -22.57
CA VAL A 397 -8.85 -2.35 -21.11
C VAL A 397 -10.27 -1.98 -20.75
N VAL A 398 -10.92 -2.81 -19.94
CA VAL A 398 -12.26 -2.57 -19.39
C VAL A 398 -12.18 -2.35 -17.89
N LEU A 399 -12.83 -1.31 -17.38
CA LEU A 399 -12.98 -1.04 -15.94
C LEU A 399 -14.42 -1.33 -15.53
N GLU A 400 -14.65 -2.39 -14.73
CA GLU A 400 -15.99 -2.71 -14.21
C GLU A 400 -16.50 -1.66 -13.22
N SER A 401 -15.58 -1.04 -12.46
CA SER A 401 -15.89 -0.04 -11.45
C SER A 401 -14.82 1.06 -11.45
N LEU A 402 -15.22 2.27 -11.06
CA LEU A 402 -14.30 3.35 -10.73
C LEU A 402 -14.04 3.47 -9.23
N ARG A 403 -14.50 2.51 -8.44
CA ARG A 403 -14.29 2.46 -6.99
C ARG A 403 -13.65 1.12 -6.61
N LYS A 404 -12.66 1.19 -5.73
CA LYS A 404 -11.98 0.02 -5.19
C LYS A 404 -12.01 0.03 -3.66
N TRP A 405 -11.92 -1.15 -3.07
CA TRP A 405 -11.75 -1.32 -1.62
C TRP A 405 -10.27 -1.16 -1.26
N ASP A 406 -9.94 -0.29 -0.31
CA ASP A 406 -8.58 -0.02 0.16
C ASP A 406 -8.21 -0.73 1.47
N GLY A 407 -9.06 -1.63 1.95
CA GLY A 407 -8.96 -2.27 3.27
C GLY A 407 -9.89 -1.66 4.32
N GLN A 408 -10.35 -0.42 4.14
CA GLN A 408 -11.22 0.30 5.08
C GLN A 408 -12.50 0.81 4.42
N ALA A 409 -12.41 1.34 3.21
CA ALA A 409 -13.53 1.94 2.50
C ALA A 409 -13.46 1.71 0.98
N HIS A 410 -14.63 1.88 0.32
CA HIS A 410 -14.67 1.94 -1.15
C HIS A 410 -14.31 3.34 -1.63
N ASN A 411 -13.06 3.54 -2.04
CA ASN A 411 -12.55 4.80 -2.56
C ASN A 411 -12.60 4.86 -4.08
N GLN A 412 -12.80 6.07 -4.61
CA GLN A 412 -12.75 6.32 -6.04
C GLN A 412 -11.30 6.20 -6.54
N LEU A 413 -11.13 5.66 -7.75
CA LEU A 413 -9.82 5.63 -8.41
C LEU A 413 -9.26 7.04 -8.54
N THR A 414 -7.97 7.18 -8.28
CA THR A 414 -7.25 8.41 -8.59
C THR A 414 -6.97 8.51 -10.10
N PRO A 415 -6.75 9.70 -10.67
CA PRO A 415 -6.35 9.84 -12.07
C PRO A 415 -5.10 9.03 -12.43
N GLY A 416 -4.11 8.95 -11.53
CA GLY A 416 -2.91 8.13 -11.72
C GLY A 416 -3.22 6.65 -11.85
N GLN A 417 -4.06 6.11 -10.96
CA GLN A 417 -4.50 4.71 -11.04
C GLN A 417 -5.29 4.44 -12.33
N TYR A 418 -6.19 5.35 -12.70
CA TYR A 418 -6.92 5.25 -13.96
C TYR A 418 -5.97 5.21 -15.17
N THR A 419 -5.00 6.10 -15.22
CA THR A 419 -3.99 6.17 -16.30
C THR A 419 -3.12 4.92 -16.32
N GLN A 420 -2.73 4.39 -15.17
CA GLN A 420 -1.92 3.17 -15.05
C GLN A 420 -2.67 1.93 -15.55
N LEU A 421 -3.94 1.78 -15.16
CA LEU A 421 -4.81 0.70 -15.63
C LEU A 421 -5.05 0.79 -17.15
N THR A 422 -5.49 1.96 -17.63
CA THR A 422 -5.79 2.18 -19.05
C THR A 422 -4.53 2.28 -19.92
N GLY A 423 -3.38 2.50 -19.28
CA GLY A 423 -2.05 2.47 -19.89
C GLY A 423 -1.69 1.13 -20.54
N ARG A 424 -2.33 0.05 -20.09
CA ARG A 424 -2.16 -1.30 -20.66
C ARG A 424 -2.86 -1.51 -22.00
N ALA A 425 -3.72 -0.58 -22.42
CA ALA A 425 -4.42 -0.68 -23.70
C ALA A 425 -3.53 -0.20 -24.86
N GLY A 426 -3.53 -0.90 -25.98
CA GLY A 426 -2.74 -0.60 -27.19
C GLY A 426 -1.32 -1.18 -27.13
N ARG A 427 -1.10 -2.23 -27.92
CA ARG A 427 0.20 -2.94 -28.03
C ARG A 427 1.07 -2.24 -29.09
N ARG A 428 2.22 -1.70 -28.67
CA ARG A 428 3.17 -1.04 -29.60
C ARG A 428 3.64 -2.01 -30.69
N GLY A 429 3.64 -1.55 -31.93
CA GLY A 429 4.01 -2.37 -33.10
C GLY A 429 2.94 -3.36 -33.58
N ILE A 430 1.82 -3.52 -32.85
CA ILE A 430 0.74 -4.46 -33.20
C ILE A 430 -0.59 -3.72 -33.44
N ASP A 431 -0.98 -2.85 -32.49
CA ASP A 431 -2.24 -2.13 -32.57
C ASP A 431 -2.02 -0.69 -33.03
N SER A 432 -2.84 -0.20 -33.93
CA SER A 432 -2.87 1.21 -34.33
C SER A 432 -3.61 2.08 -33.32
N ILE A 433 -4.54 1.51 -32.55
CA ILE A 433 -5.38 2.19 -31.56
C ILE A 433 -5.60 1.25 -30.38
N GLY A 434 -5.46 1.77 -29.16
CA GLY A 434 -5.89 1.14 -27.91
C GLY A 434 -7.25 1.67 -27.44
N TYR A 435 -7.98 0.88 -26.66
CA TYR A 435 -9.31 1.22 -26.17
C TYR A 435 -9.40 1.11 -24.67
N ALA A 436 -9.96 2.14 -24.02
CA ALA A 436 -10.35 2.10 -22.62
C ALA A 436 -11.87 2.18 -22.51
N VAL A 437 -12.48 1.19 -21.88
CA VAL A 437 -13.93 1.07 -21.74
C VAL A 437 -14.30 1.09 -20.25
N VAL A 438 -15.16 2.03 -19.85
CA VAL A 438 -15.72 2.07 -18.48
C VAL A 438 -17.16 1.58 -18.53
N LEU A 439 -17.50 0.60 -17.68
CA LEU A 439 -18.88 0.11 -17.60
C LEU A 439 -19.78 1.10 -16.85
N GLY A 440 -20.93 1.39 -17.45
CA GLY A 440 -21.97 2.19 -16.83
C GLY A 440 -22.64 1.42 -15.68
N ALA A 441 -22.09 1.59 -14.46
CA ALA A 441 -22.54 0.93 -13.24
C ALA A 441 -22.75 1.94 -12.11
N GLY A 442 -23.72 1.70 -11.23
CA GLY A 442 -23.96 2.56 -10.07
C GLY A 442 -24.33 3.99 -10.46
N GLN A 443 -23.59 4.96 -9.94
CA GLN A 443 -23.78 6.40 -10.18
C GLN A 443 -22.69 6.99 -11.08
N VAL A 444 -21.98 6.18 -11.86
CA VAL A 444 -20.89 6.64 -12.72
C VAL A 444 -21.41 7.63 -13.76
N GLU A 445 -20.80 8.81 -13.85
CA GLU A 445 -21.13 9.87 -14.81
C GLU A 445 -20.01 10.02 -15.84
N ALA A 446 -20.38 10.43 -17.06
CA ALA A 446 -19.42 10.66 -18.12
C ALA A 446 -18.39 11.74 -17.74
N GLN A 447 -18.80 12.79 -17.01
CA GLN A 447 -17.91 13.81 -16.46
C GLN A 447 -16.85 13.24 -15.52
N THR A 448 -17.23 12.29 -14.68
CA THR A 448 -16.29 11.63 -13.76
C THR A 448 -15.22 10.88 -14.55
N VAL A 449 -15.63 10.12 -15.58
CA VAL A 449 -14.69 9.40 -16.46
C VAL A 449 -13.79 10.38 -17.22
N ALA A 450 -14.36 11.45 -17.77
CA ALA A 450 -13.59 12.48 -18.47
C ALA A 450 -12.58 13.17 -17.55
N SER A 451 -12.94 13.47 -16.29
CA SER A 451 -12.03 14.05 -15.30
C SER A 451 -10.87 13.12 -14.93
N LEU A 452 -11.11 11.81 -14.88
CA LEU A 452 -10.06 10.81 -14.65
C LEU A 452 -9.15 10.67 -15.87
N ALA A 453 -9.72 10.66 -17.06
CA ALA A 453 -9.00 10.49 -18.32
C ALA A 453 -8.20 11.73 -18.75
N SER A 454 -8.62 12.95 -18.35
CA SER A 454 -7.96 14.21 -18.69
C SER A 454 -6.68 14.49 -17.90
N LYS A 455 -6.56 13.93 -16.67
CA LYS A 455 -5.39 14.10 -15.81
C LYS A 455 -4.43 12.95 -16.01
N ARG A 456 -3.47 13.12 -16.91
CA ARG A 456 -2.51 12.07 -17.29
C ARG A 456 -1.39 11.85 -16.27
N SER A 457 -1.20 12.76 -15.33
CA SER A 457 -0.12 12.72 -14.36
C SER A 457 -0.62 12.86 -12.93
N TYR A 458 0.11 12.31 -11.98
CA TYR A 458 -0.15 12.42 -10.53
C TYR A 458 1.15 12.79 -9.81
N PRO A 459 1.08 13.51 -8.67
CA PRO A 459 2.28 13.87 -7.95
C PRO A 459 2.91 12.65 -7.26
N LEU A 460 4.19 12.45 -7.48
CA LEU A 460 5.01 11.51 -6.73
C LEU A 460 5.20 12.07 -5.32
N LYS A 461 4.69 11.35 -4.32
CA LYS A 461 4.85 11.71 -2.90
C LYS A 461 5.70 10.65 -2.24
N SER A 462 6.70 11.09 -1.49
CA SER A 462 7.50 10.17 -0.69
C SER A 462 6.65 9.50 0.39
N ALA A 463 6.88 8.19 0.57
CA ALA A 463 6.38 7.39 1.68
C ALA A 463 7.49 7.10 2.72
N PHE A 464 8.66 7.72 2.59
CA PHE A 464 9.83 7.47 3.42
C PHE A 464 9.59 7.83 4.88
N THR A 465 9.92 6.87 5.75
CA THR A 465 9.88 7.03 7.21
C THR A 465 10.97 6.16 7.82
N PRO A 466 11.83 6.69 8.71
CA PRO A 466 12.84 5.90 9.40
C PRO A 466 12.22 4.74 10.18
N ASN A 467 12.77 3.53 10.02
CA ASN A 467 12.39 2.32 10.75
C ASN A 467 13.54 1.85 11.67
N TYR A 468 13.29 0.83 12.48
CA TYR A 468 14.26 0.36 13.48
C TYR A 468 15.49 -0.28 12.85
N ASN A 469 15.31 -1.15 11.84
CA ASN A 469 16.41 -1.78 11.12
C ASN A 469 17.31 -0.75 10.44
N MET A 470 16.71 0.24 9.76
CA MET A 470 17.44 1.34 9.12
C MET A 470 18.28 2.12 10.14
N ALA A 471 17.70 2.49 11.28
CA ALA A 471 18.41 3.28 12.29
C ALA A 471 19.65 2.54 12.80
N VAL A 472 19.53 1.25 13.09
CA VAL A 472 20.65 0.44 13.57
C VAL A 472 21.72 0.28 12.46
N ASN A 473 21.32 0.02 11.21
CA ASN A 473 22.26 -0.12 10.10
C ASN A 473 23.03 1.19 9.82
N LEU A 474 22.37 2.34 9.86
CA LEU A 474 23.02 3.64 9.74
C LEU A 474 24.04 3.88 10.85
N LEU A 475 23.63 3.66 12.10
CA LEU A 475 24.50 3.87 13.27
C LEU A 475 25.61 2.83 13.42
N SER A 476 25.53 1.71 12.70
CA SER A 476 26.63 0.74 12.61
C SER A 476 27.82 1.26 11.78
N ARG A 477 27.58 2.22 10.88
CA ARG A 477 28.58 2.70 9.91
C ARG A 477 28.92 4.16 10.08
N THR A 478 28.00 4.95 10.63
CA THR A 478 28.14 6.39 10.75
C THR A 478 27.86 6.84 12.17
N ASN A 479 28.29 8.03 12.53
CA ASN A 479 27.87 8.64 13.77
C ASN A 479 26.45 9.22 13.64
N TYR A 480 25.81 9.55 14.77
CA TYR A 480 24.46 10.06 14.85
C TYR A 480 24.22 11.31 13.98
N GLY A 481 25.18 12.24 13.96
CA GLY A 481 25.07 13.47 13.14
C GLY A 481 25.03 13.15 11.66
N VAL A 482 25.97 12.34 11.16
CA VAL A 482 26.00 11.92 9.76
C VAL A 482 24.76 11.09 9.39
N ALA A 483 24.31 10.19 10.27
CA ALA A 483 23.08 9.43 10.03
C ALA A 483 21.85 10.35 9.88
N ARG A 484 21.78 11.38 10.72
CA ARG A 484 20.74 12.41 10.62
C ARG A 484 20.81 13.19 9.31
N ASP A 485 22.00 13.63 8.91
CA ASP A 485 22.20 14.39 7.65
C ASP A 485 21.83 13.54 6.43
N ILE A 486 22.15 12.25 6.43
CA ILE A 486 21.73 11.30 5.40
C ILE A 486 20.20 11.22 5.30
N LEU A 487 19.51 11.11 6.42
CA LEU A 487 18.05 11.04 6.44
C LEU A 487 17.39 12.38 6.07
N GLU A 488 18.01 13.50 6.43
CA GLU A 488 17.56 14.83 6.03
C GLU A 488 17.75 15.07 4.50
N SER A 489 18.61 14.32 3.82
CA SER A 489 18.72 14.34 2.36
C SER A 489 17.65 13.51 1.61
N SER A 490 16.70 12.91 2.32
CA SER A 490 15.62 12.14 1.71
C SER A 490 14.65 13.00 0.88
N PHE A 491 14.00 12.41 -0.12
CA PHE A 491 12.95 13.08 -0.89
C PHE A 491 11.78 13.51 -0.02
N ALA A 492 11.47 12.72 1.03
CA ALA A 492 10.46 13.11 2.03
C ALA A 492 10.79 14.45 2.69
N GLN A 493 12.05 14.63 3.11
CA GLN A 493 12.48 15.90 3.72
C GLN A 493 12.54 17.02 2.69
N PHE A 494 13.07 16.77 1.50
CA PHE A 494 13.09 17.72 0.38
C PHE A 494 11.67 18.25 0.08
N GLN A 495 10.67 17.38 -0.02
CA GLN A 495 9.28 17.78 -0.19
C GLN A 495 8.70 18.54 1.01
N ALA A 496 9.10 18.17 2.22
CA ALA A 496 8.69 18.86 3.43
C ALA A 496 9.23 20.29 3.46
N ASP A 497 10.50 20.49 3.14
CA ASP A 497 11.18 21.79 3.16
C ASP A 497 10.62 22.75 2.09
N ARG A 498 10.38 22.26 0.89
CA ARG A 498 9.74 23.04 -0.17
C ARG A 498 8.33 23.51 0.24
N ALA A 499 7.53 22.63 0.84
CA ALA A 499 6.22 22.99 1.36
C ALA A 499 6.30 23.98 2.54
N VAL A 500 7.38 23.96 3.34
CA VAL A 500 7.62 24.92 4.43
C VAL A 500 7.83 26.32 3.88
N VAL A 501 8.59 26.50 2.79
CA VAL A 501 8.80 27.81 2.15
C VAL A 501 7.49 28.43 1.69
N GLU A 502 6.63 27.66 1.03
CA GLU A 502 5.30 28.13 0.60
C GLU A 502 4.38 28.49 1.78
N LEU A 503 4.39 27.65 2.83
CA LEU A 503 3.62 27.89 4.04
C LEU A 503 4.14 29.10 4.82
N ALA A 504 5.44 29.35 4.86
CA ALA A 504 6.04 30.51 5.52
C ALA A 504 5.58 31.84 4.89
N ALA A 505 5.46 31.88 3.57
CA ALA A 505 4.89 33.04 2.87
C ALA A 505 3.41 33.25 3.24
N SER A 506 2.65 32.17 3.31
CA SER A 506 1.24 32.19 3.73
C SER A 506 1.08 32.59 5.20
N THR A 507 2.00 32.15 6.06
CA THR A 507 2.04 32.53 7.48
C THR A 507 2.26 34.03 7.65
N ARG A 508 3.22 34.61 6.89
CA ARG A 508 3.48 36.05 6.91
C ARG A 508 2.22 36.86 6.52
N LYS A 509 1.52 36.46 5.46
CA LYS A 509 0.27 37.12 5.04
C LYS A 509 -0.84 37.01 6.11
N ALA A 510 -0.98 35.83 6.71
CA ALA A 510 -2.00 35.63 7.76
C ALA A 510 -1.66 36.41 9.03
N ARG A 511 -0.39 36.48 9.44
CA ARG A 511 0.07 37.32 10.57
C ARG A 511 -0.15 38.80 10.31
N ALA A 512 0.27 39.34 9.16
CA ALA A 512 0.06 40.72 8.78
C ALA A 512 -1.45 41.11 8.83
N LYS A 513 -2.32 40.20 8.43
CA LYS A 513 -3.79 40.41 8.54
C LYS A 513 -4.25 40.43 9.98
N ALA A 514 -3.72 39.55 10.85
CA ALA A 514 -4.04 39.56 12.28
C ALA A 514 -3.51 40.84 12.95
N ASP A 515 -2.30 41.27 12.65
CA ASP A 515 -1.68 42.49 13.19
C ASP A 515 -2.49 43.72 12.79
N ASN A 516 -2.96 43.80 11.55
CA ASN A 516 -3.83 44.92 11.11
C ASN A 516 -5.15 44.98 11.91
N PHE A 517 -5.79 43.83 12.18
CA PHE A 517 -6.95 43.80 13.07
C PHE A 517 -6.58 44.14 14.52
N SER A 518 -5.42 43.78 15.02
CA SER A 518 -4.91 44.12 16.33
C SER A 518 -4.79 45.62 16.50
N LEU A 519 -4.25 46.33 15.49
CA LEU A 519 -4.13 47.78 15.48
C LEU A 519 -5.50 48.51 15.51
N GLN A 520 -6.54 47.86 15.02
CA GLN A 520 -7.91 48.40 15.06
C GLN A 520 -8.64 48.18 16.39
N MET A 521 -8.10 47.35 17.27
CA MET A 521 -8.68 47.01 18.57
C MET A 521 -8.25 48.00 19.64
N ARG A 522 -8.86 49.20 19.67
CA ARG A 522 -8.61 50.25 20.67
C ARG A 522 -9.73 50.27 21.69
N CYS A 523 -9.36 50.35 22.98
CA CYS A 523 -10.31 50.50 24.08
C CYS A 523 -9.76 51.54 25.10
N SER A 524 -10.59 52.47 25.51
CA SER A 524 -10.23 53.50 26.49
C SER A 524 -10.05 52.95 27.92
N HIS A 525 -10.56 51.75 28.20
CA HIS A 525 -10.50 51.09 29.51
C HIS A 525 -9.29 50.20 29.71
N GLY A 526 -8.57 49.83 28.63
CA GLY A 526 -7.40 48.98 28.73
C GLY A 526 -6.97 48.34 27.39
N ASP A 527 -6.02 47.43 27.45
CA ASP A 527 -5.50 46.69 26.29
C ASP A 527 -6.51 45.63 25.79
N TYR A 528 -7.32 45.98 24.80
CA TYR A 528 -8.31 45.06 24.23
C TYR A 528 -7.69 43.88 23.48
N PRO A 529 -6.56 44.00 22.77
CA PRO A 529 -5.84 42.85 22.21
C PRO A 529 -5.53 41.77 23.23
N SER A 530 -5.05 42.09 24.43
CA SER A 530 -4.79 41.10 25.50
C SER A 530 -6.08 40.43 25.99
N TYR A 531 -7.16 41.17 26.12
CA TYR A 531 -8.49 40.64 26.46
C TYR A 531 -8.99 39.66 25.38
N ALA A 532 -8.87 40.05 24.11
CA ALA A 532 -9.24 39.17 22.98
C ALA A 532 -8.40 37.91 22.91
N ARG A 533 -7.13 37.98 23.31
CA ARG A 533 -6.23 36.80 23.41
C ARG A 533 -6.67 35.83 24.49
N LEU A 534 -7.02 36.34 25.69
CA LEU A 534 -7.58 35.50 26.75
C LEU A 534 -8.85 34.76 26.31
N LEU A 535 -9.74 35.42 25.57
CA LEU A 535 -10.94 34.78 25.00
C LEU A 535 -10.58 33.68 23.98
N LEU A 536 -9.56 33.91 23.15
CA LEU A 536 -9.08 32.96 22.18
C LEU A 536 -8.48 31.72 22.85
N ASP A 537 -7.63 31.94 23.87
CA ASP A 537 -6.95 30.88 24.61
C ASP A 537 -7.94 30.03 25.42
N ILE A 538 -8.94 30.63 26.04
CA ILE A 538 -10.03 29.90 26.71
C ILE A 538 -10.83 29.06 25.70
N SER A 539 -11.18 29.64 24.56
CA SER A 539 -11.92 28.91 23.52
C SER A 539 -11.14 27.72 22.94
N ALA A 540 -9.83 27.88 22.75
CA ALA A 540 -8.93 26.83 22.31
C ALA A 540 -8.79 25.74 23.38
N GLY A 541 -8.55 26.13 24.62
CA GLY A 541 -8.43 25.21 25.75
C GLY A 541 -9.73 24.46 26.08
N ASP A 542 -10.89 25.07 25.93
CA ASP A 542 -12.19 24.41 26.09
C ASP A 542 -12.39 23.31 25.00
N LYS A 543 -11.93 23.58 23.78
CA LYS A 543 -11.95 22.59 22.70
C LYS A 543 -10.99 21.44 22.98
N GLU A 544 -9.77 21.75 23.41
CA GLU A 544 -8.75 20.73 23.79
C GLU A 544 -9.26 19.91 24.98
N LEU A 545 -9.84 20.54 26.00
CA LEU A 545 -10.40 19.84 27.16
C LEU A 545 -11.49 18.84 26.76
N LYS A 546 -12.39 19.21 25.84
CA LYS A 546 -13.41 18.31 25.31
C LYS A 546 -12.77 17.11 24.60
N GLN A 547 -11.72 17.33 23.82
CA GLN A 547 -10.99 16.27 23.13
C GLN A 547 -10.29 15.32 24.11
N LEU A 548 -9.61 15.87 25.13
CA LEU A 548 -8.93 15.06 26.16
C LEU A 548 -9.92 14.23 26.99
N ILE A 549 -11.07 14.81 27.36
CA ILE A 549 -12.13 14.07 28.07
C ILE A 549 -12.63 12.91 27.19
N SER A 550 -12.92 13.18 25.93
CA SER A 550 -13.37 12.14 24.98
C SER A 550 -12.29 11.06 24.78
N ALA A 551 -11.02 11.43 24.72
CA ALA A 551 -9.91 10.48 24.62
C ALA A 551 -9.76 9.63 25.91
N ASP A 552 -9.88 10.24 27.10
CA ASP A 552 -9.86 9.52 28.37
C ASP A 552 -11.04 8.53 28.47
N GLU A 553 -12.24 8.94 28.03
CA GLU A 553 -13.42 8.07 27.95
C GLU A 553 -13.20 6.90 26.99
N THR A 554 -12.70 7.16 25.78
CA THR A 554 -12.42 6.13 24.78
C THR A 554 -11.38 5.14 25.29
N ARG A 555 -10.31 5.62 25.93
CA ARG A 555 -9.27 4.77 26.54
C ARG A 555 -9.84 3.88 27.62
N TYR A 556 -10.71 4.42 28.49
CA TYR A 556 -11.38 3.65 29.52
C TYR A 556 -12.29 2.57 28.91
N LEU A 557 -13.11 2.91 27.92
CA LEU A 557 -14.00 1.95 27.24
C LEU A 557 -13.19 0.88 26.48
N THR A 558 -12.08 1.25 25.87
CA THR A 558 -11.16 0.32 25.20
C THR A 558 -10.60 -0.71 26.19
N SER A 559 -10.16 -0.26 27.37
CA SER A 559 -9.65 -1.16 28.40
C SER A 559 -10.73 -2.12 28.92
N GLN A 560 -11.96 -1.61 29.07
CA GLN A 560 -13.09 -2.43 29.47
C GLN A 560 -13.46 -3.49 28.43
N MET A 561 -13.54 -3.10 27.15
CA MET A 561 -13.83 -4.02 26.04
C MET A 561 -12.75 -5.10 25.90
N ARG A 562 -11.50 -4.78 26.20
CA ARG A 562 -10.38 -5.75 26.22
C ARG A 562 -10.53 -6.78 27.34
N ALA A 563 -11.17 -6.44 28.44
CA ALA A 563 -11.41 -7.35 29.57
C ALA A 563 -12.56 -8.33 29.36
N LEU A 564 -13.51 -8.04 28.46
CA LEU A 564 -14.67 -8.86 28.18
C LEU A 564 -14.28 -10.17 27.49
N LYS A 565 -14.95 -11.27 27.87
CA LYS A 565 -14.71 -12.62 27.34
C LYS A 565 -15.97 -13.17 26.63
N ARG A 566 -15.77 -14.14 25.75
CA ARG A 566 -16.86 -14.85 25.09
C ARG A 566 -17.79 -15.47 26.15
N GLY A 567 -19.10 -15.27 25.98
CA GLY A 567 -20.14 -15.74 26.89
C GLY A 567 -20.45 -14.77 28.03
N ASP A 568 -19.75 -13.64 28.17
CA ASP A 568 -20.13 -12.62 29.15
C ASP A 568 -21.48 -12.01 28.76
N VAL A 569 -22.40 -12.00 29.74
CA VAL A 569 -23.69 -11.34 29.66
C VAL A 569 -23.49 -9.92 30.15
N ILE A 570 -23.72 -8.95 29.28
CA ILE A 570 -23.44 -7.55 29.53
C ILE A 570 -24.67 -6.66 29.37
N LEU A 571 -24.77 -5.64 30.23
CA LEU A 571 -25.62 -4.49 30.01
C LEU A 571 -24.79 -3.34 29.44
N LEU A 572 -25.19 -2.83 28.29
CA LEU A 572 -24.45 -1.77 27.59
C LEU A 572 -25.41 -0.69 27.07
N ARG A 573 -24.87 0.52 26.87
CA ARG A 573 -25.60 1.65 26.33
C ARG A 573 -25.08 2.00 24.95
N VAL A 574 -25.95 1.82 23.94
CA VAL A 574 -25.69 2.22 22.55
C VAL A 574 -26.67 3.30 22.15
N GLY A 575 -26.18 4.49 21.85
CA GLY A 575 -27.04 5.65 21.61
C GLY A 575 -27.82 6.06 22.86
N ARG A 576 -29.15 6.12 22.77
CA ARG A 576 -30.05 6.50 23.89
C ARG A 576 -30.65 5.31 24.66
N ARG A 577 -30.41 4.08 24.21
CA ARG A 577 -31.02 2.87 24.78
C ARG A 577 -30.02 1.97 25.48
N SER A 578 -30.41 1.44 26.64
CA SER A 578 -29.68 0.36 27.29
C SER A 578 -30.19 -0.97 26.76
N ARG A 579 -29.28 -1.96 26.58
CA ARG A 579 -29.59 -3.29 26.05
C ARG A 579 -28.77 -4.33 26.77
N HIS A 580 -29.38 -5.52 26.96
CA HIS A 580 -28.64 -6.69 27.37
C HIS A 580 -28.10 -7.40 26.13
N ALA A 581 -26.93 -7.94 26.25
CA ALA A 581 -26.30 -8.67 25.16
C ALA A 581 -25.36 -9.75 25.71
N VAL A 582 -25.04 -10.72 24.85
CA VAL A 582 -24.03 -11.75 25.12
C VAL A 582 -22.85 -11.51 24.16
N VAL A 583 -21.66 -11.54 24.70
CA VAL A 583 -20.44 -11.44 23.91
C VAL A 583 -20.22 -12.73 23.14
N LEU A 584 -20.25 -12.66 21.81
CA LEU A 584 -19.98 -13.79 20.92
C LEU A 584 -18.49 -13.93 20.64
N GLU A 585 -17.86 -12.80 20.33
CA GLU A 585 -16.48 -12.78 19.90
C GLU A 585 -15.88 -11.39 20.14
N ARG A 586 -14.59 -11.35 20.44
CA ARG A 586 -13.81 -10.13 20.48
C ARG A 586 -12.74 -10.17 19.36
N ARG A 587 -12.70 -9.12 18.55
CA ARG A 587 -11.73 -8.92 17.47
C ARG A 587 -11.01 -7.60 17.67
N GLN A 588 -9.98 -7.34 16.86
CA GLN A 588 -9.36 -6.02 16.76
C GLN A 588 -9.51 -5.53 15.33
N ASP A 589 -9.65 -4.21 15.15
CA ASP A 589 -9.56 -3.59 13.84
C ASP A 589 -8.10 -3.39 13.41
N ALA A 590 -7.90 -2.86 12.20
CA ALA A 590 -6.56 -2.56 11.67
C ALA A 590 -5.75 -1.53 12.50
N ALA A 591 -6.43 -0.78 13.38
CA ALA A 591 -5.81 0.19 14.29
C ALA A 591 -5.62 -0.39 15.72
N GLY A 592 -5.86 -1.70 15.92
CA GLY A 592 -5.74 -2.36 17.21
C GLY A 592 -6.85 -2.02 18.21
N LEU A 593 -7.93 -1.38 17.78
CA LEU A 593 -9.09 -1.11 18.64
C LEU A 593 -9.96 -2.37 18.77
N PRO A 594 -10.47 -2.68 19.97
CA PRO A 594 -11.30 -3.84 20.15
C PRO A 594 -12.65 -3.68 19.43
N LEU A 595 -13.02 -4.70 18.66
CA LEU A 595 -14.33 -4.89 18.05
C LEU A 595 -15.06 -5.98 18.82
N LEU A 596 -16.23 -5.66 19.36
CA LEU A 596 -17.02 -6.59 20.15
C LEU A 596 -18.23 -7.05 19.35
N SER A 597 -18.24 -8.32 18.96
CA SER A 597 -19.43 -8.94 18.36
C SER A 597 -20.35 -9.42 19.48
N ILE A 598 -21.56 -8.91 19.49
CA ILE A 598 -22.58 -9.24 20.50
C ILE A 598 -23.87 -9.71 19.85
N VAL A 599 -24.66 -10.47 20.59
CA VAL A 599 -26.05 -10.77 20.25
C VAL A 599 -26.97 -10.20 21.31
N ASP A 600 -28.01 -9.46 20.91
CA ASP A 600 -28.99 -8.88 21.80
C ASP A 600 -30.21 -9.80 22.02
N GLU A 601 -31.13 -9.39 22.88
CA GLU A 601 -32.38 -10.11 23.19
C GLU A 601 -33.26 -10.39 21.97
N THR A 602 -33.08 -9.63 20.88
CA THR A 602 -33.82 -9.79 19.61
C THR A 602 -33.13 -10.72 18.63
N ALA A 603 -32.09 -11.44 19.06
CA ALA A 603 -31.22 -12.28 18.22
C ALA A 603 -30.47 -11.50 17.11
N LYS A 604 -30.35 -10.20 17.25
CA LYS A 604 -29.62 -9.37 16.31
C LYS A 604 -28.13 -9.32 16.69
N VAL A 605 -27.28 -9.68 15.76
CA VAL A 605 -25.82 -9.55 15.92
C VAL A 605 -25.39 -8.12 15.57
N GLN A 606 -24.57 -7.53 16.42
CA GLN A 606 -23.95 -6.22 16.21
C GLN A 606 -22.47 -6.31 16.52
N VAL A 607 -21.67 -5.59 15.74
CA VAL A 607 -20.25 -5.37 16.02
C VAL A 607 -20.12 -3.95 16.53
N LEU A 608 -19.55 -3.78 17.71
CA LEU A 608 -19.40 -2.51 18.38
C LEU A 608 -17.94 -2.12 18.54
N THR A 609 -17.68 -0.83 18.36
CA THR A 609 -16.40 -0.19 18.66
C THR A 609 -16.49 0.59 19.99
N PRO A 610 -15.35 0.96 20.63
CA PRO A 610 -15.37 1.80 21.82
C PRO A 610 -16.08 3.15 21.60
N LEU A 611 -16.08 3.68 20.37
CA LEU A 611 -16.70 4.97 20.03
C LEU A 611 -18.23 4.93 20.01
N GLU A 612 -18.82 3.76 19.78
CA GLU A 612 -20.28 3.57 19.74
C GLU A 612 -20.90 3.37 21.13
N LEU A 613 -20.08 3.00 22.11
CA LEU A 613 -20.51 2.87 23.48
C LEU A 613 -20.67 4.25 24.14
N LYS A 614 -21.80 4.46 24.80
CA LYS A 614 -22.10 5.70 25.57
C LYS A 614 -22.01 5.49 27.08
N GLY A 615 -21.32 4.41 27.49
CA GLY A 615 -21.11 4.07 28.89
C GLY A 615 -20.39 2.73 29.03
N PRO A 616 -19.94 2.37 30.25
CA PRO A 616 -19.26 1.09 30.49
C PRO A 616 -20.21 -0.08 30.25
N ALA A 617 -19.65 -1.17 29.72
CA ALA A 617 -20.34 -2.46 29.68
C ALA A 617 -20.29 -3.07 31.09
N VAL A 618 -21.47 -3.29 31.69
CA VAL A 618 -21.56 -3.93 33.01
C VAL A 618 -21.75 -5.42 32.79
N VAL A 619 -20.82 -6.24 33.31
CA VAL A 619 -20.94 -7.70 33.27
C VAL A 619 -21.93 -8.12 34.30
N LEU A 620 -23.02 -8.77 33.87
CA LEU A 620 -24.12 -9.25 34.73
C LEU A 620 -23.99 -10.73 35.10
N GLY A 621 -23.26 -11.49 34.29
CA GLY A 621 -23.07 -12.91 34.47
C GLY A 621 -22.35 -13.54 33.28
N LYS A 622 -22.34 -14.89 33.25
CA LYS A 622 -21.70 -15.66 32.20
C LYS A 622 -22.66 -16.71 31.65
N MET A 623 -22.68 -16.86 30.32
CA MET A 623 -23.47 -17.86 29.61
C MET A 623 -22.53 -18.80 28.85
N GLN A 624 -22.67 -20.10 29.04
CA GLN A 624 -21.96 -21.08 28.23
C GLN A 624 -22.51 -21.08 26.80
N LEU A 625 -21.66 -20.75 25.84
CA LEU A 625 -21.95 -20.80 24.42
C LEU A 625 -21.35 -22.06 23.80
N GLY A 626 -22.18 -22.87 23.15
CA GLY A 626 -21.75 -24.07 22.44
C GLY A 626 -20.78 -23.73 21.27
N HIS A 627 -20.01 -24.73 20.82
CA HIS A 627 -19.00 -24.56 19.73
C HIS A 627 -19.58 -24.05 18.39
N GLY A 628 -20.88 -24.24 18.12
CA GLY A 628 -21.55 -23.80 16.88
C GLY A 628 -22.20 -22.41 16.93
N VAL A 629 -22.09 -21.65 18.04
CA VAL A 629 -22.69 -20.31 18.15
C VAL A 629 -21.76 -19.26 17.60
N GLY A 630 -21.98 -18.88 16.32
CA GLY A 630 -21.27 -17.80 15.64
C GLY A 630 -22.25 -16.84 14.95
N ALA A 631 -21.76 -15.71 14.46
CA ALA A 631 -22.56 -14.63 13.87
C ALA A 631 -23.44 -15.05 12.67
N ARG A 632 -23.15 -16.18 12.04
CA ARG A 632 -23.86 -16.70 10.85
C ARG A 632 -24.92 -17.78 11.16
N ASN A 633 -24.95 -18.34 12.37
CA ASN A 633 -25.87 -19.42 12.71
C ASN A 633 -27.15 -18.88 13.36
N HIS A 634 -28.16 -18.56 12.54
CA HIS A 634 -29.40 -17.90 12.95
C HIS A 634 -30.22 -18.71 13.97
N SER A 635 -30.21 -20.04 13.88
CA SER A 635 -30.95 -20.91 14.83
C SER A 635 -30.27 -20.89 16.21
N ALA A 636 -28.97 -20.99 16.27
CA ALA A 636 -28.20 -20.90 17.50
C ALA A 636 -28.30 -19.50 18.16
N LEU A 637 -28.34 -18.44 17.36
CA LEU A 637 -28.49 -17.05 17.84
C LEU A 637 -29.86 -16.83 18.46
N LYS A 638 -30.95 -17.35 17.87
CA LYS A 638 -32.32 -17.30 18.48
C LYS A 638 -32.39 -18.02 19.83
N LYS A 639 -31.77 -19.21 19.93
CA LYS A 639 -31.67 -19.93 21.20
C LYS A 639 -30.88 -19.17 22.26
N THR A 640 -29.78 -18.54 21.87
CA THR A 640 -28.96 -17.70 22.76
C THR A 640 -29.72 -16.47 23.25
N ALA A 641 -30.46 -15.79 22.37
CA ALA A 641 -31.27 -14.62 22.72
C ALA A 641 -32.41 -14.99 23.68
N ALA A 642 -33.09 -16.14 23.47
CA ALA A 642 -34.13 -16.61 24.36
C ALA A 642 -33.56 -16.91 25.77
N ARG A 643 -32.40 -17.56 25.86
CA ARG A 643 -31.73 -17.79 27.17
C ARG A 643 -31.31 -16.48 27.82
N LEU A 644 -30.86 -15.49 27.04
CA LEU A 644 -30.50 -14.15 27.54
C LEU A 644 -31.76 -13.51 28.18
N SER A 645 -32.88 -13.49 27.48
CA SER A 645 -34.16 -12.95 27.99
C SER A 645 -34.62 -13.63 29.30
N GLN A 646 -34.44 -14.94 29.42
CA GLN A 646 -34.72 -15.66 30.65
C GLN A 646 -33.81 -15.27 31.83
N MET A 647 -32.48 -15.06 31.55
CA MET A 647 -31.54 -14.65 32.59
C MET A 647 -31.79 -13.22 33.07
N VAL A 648 -32.30 -12.35 32.22
CA VAL A 648 -32.54 -10.93 32.50
C VAL A 648 -33.89 -10.69 33.22
N ALA A 649 -34.86 -11.57 33.04
CA ALA A 649 -36.21 -11.40 33.59
C ALA A 649 -36.30 -11.35 35.13
N GLY A 650 -35.19 -11.52 35.84
CA GLY A 650 -35.14 -11.56 37.32
C GLY A 650 -34.42 -10.39 38.01
N GLY A 651 -33.94 -9.34 37.33
CA GLY A 651 -33.15 -8.33 37.99
C GLY A 651 -33.23 -6.91 37.43
N ASP A 652 -33.57 -5.96 38.27
CA ASP A 652 -33.51 -4.50 38.01
C ASP A 652 -32.05 -3.99 38.04
N LEU A 653 -31.28 -4.23 36.97
CA LEU A 653 -29.90 -3.78 36.86
C LEU A 653 -29.82 -2.53 35.98
N LYS A 654 -29.41 -1.42 36.59
CA LYS A 654 -29.20 -0.14 35.90
C LYS A 654 -27.78 -0.05 35.39
N PRO A 655 -27.55 0.50 34.17
CA PRO A 655 -26.20 0.70 33.65
C PRO A 655 -25.42 1.64 34.57
N ALA A 656 -24.18 1.30 34.89
CA ALA A 656 -23.28 2.12 35.68
C ALA A 656 -22.97 3.44 34.94
N LYS A 657 -22.82 4.52 35.71
CA LYS A 657 -22.35 5.80 35.15
C LYS A 657 -20.87 5.69 34.78
N LEU A 658 -20.53 6.28 33.64
CA LEU A 658 -19.14 6.36 33.20
C LEU A 658 -18.31 7.14 34.23
N ARG A 659 -17.28 6.52 34.80
CA ARG A 659 -16.31 7.17 35.69
C ARG A 659 -14.90 6.90 35.18
N ALA A 660 -14.59 7.46 34.00
CA ALA A 660 -13.24 7.42 33.48
C ALA A 660 -12.31 8.23 34.40
N LYS A 661 -11.17 7.65 34.80
CA LYS A 661 -10.10 8.41 35.46
C LYS A 661 -9.58 9.45 34.49
N GLN A 662 -9.66 10.71 34.86
CA GLN A 662 -9.09 11.81 34.09
C GLN A 662 -7.56 11.71 34.14
N SER A 663 -6.93 11.88 32.96
CA SER A 663 -5.49 11.93 32.85
C SER A 663 -4.92 13.15 33.59
N VAL A 664 -3.64 13.12 33.93
CA VAL A 664 -2.93 14.23 34.56
C VAL A 664 -3.05 15.48 33.69
N ARG A 665 -2.90 15.31 32.37
CA ARG A 665 -3.02 16.41 31.38
C ARG A 665 -4.41 17.05 31.38
N THR A 666 -5.47 16.25 31.47
CA THR A 666 -6.86 16.75 31.56
C THR A 666 -7.08 17.61 32.81
N LYS A 667 -6.53 17.17 33.96
CA LYS A 667 -6.61 17.91 35.23
C LYS A 667 -5.82 19.23 35.18
N GLN A 668 -4.59 19.18 34.65
CA GLN A 668 -3.74 20.37 34.50
C GLN A 668 -4.37 21.42 33.60
N LEU A 669 -4.90 20.96 32.44
CA LEU A 669 -5.59 21.90 31.50
C LEU A 669 -6.82 22.53 32.14
N ARG A 670 -7.57 21.79 32.96
CA ARG A 670 -8.74 22.37 33.70
C ARG A 670 -8.31 23.47 34.64
N VAL A 671 -7.26 23.21 35.45
CA VAL A 671 -6.74 24.25 36.37
C VAL A 671 -6.27 25.48 35.61
N ARG A 672 -5.55 25.29 34.49
CA ARG A 672 -5.11 26.41 33.64
C ARG A 672 -6.28 27.21 33.07
N LEU A 673 -7.33 26.54 32.61
CA LEU A 673 -8.53 27.21 32.10
C LEU A 673 -9.26 28.03 33.18
N ASP A 674 -9.31 27.54 34.41
CA ASP A 674 -9.91 28.26 35.52
C ASP A 674 -9.09 29.51 35.89
N GLN A 675 -7.74 29.43 35.80
CA GLN A 675 -6.87 30.60 35.95
C GLN A 675 -7.10 31.64 34.84
N LEU A 676 -7.15 31.18 33.55
CA LEU A 676 -7.43 32.11 32.45
C LEU A 676 -8.81 32.77 32.54
N ARG A 677 -9.81 32.06 33.04
CA ARG A 677 -11.15 32.62 33.28
C ARG A 677 -11.17 33.63 34.42
N SER A 678 -10.32 33.48 35.45
CA SER A 678 -10.15 34.49 36.51
C SER A 678 -9.50 35.75 35.95
N GLN A 679 -8.40 35.59 35.21
CA GLN A 679 -7.72 36.72 34.55
C GLN A 679 -8.65 37.47 33.58
N LEU A 680 -9.53 36.78 32.87
CA LEU A 680 -10.50 37.39 31.99
C LEU A 680 -11.50 38.25 32.74
N ARG A 681 -11.98 37.82 33.93
CA ARG A 681 -12.92 38.54 34.76
C ARG A 681 -12.29 39.79 35.41
N GLU A 682 -11.02 39.71 35.74
CA GLU A 682 -10.23 40.78 36.37
C GLU A 682 -9.73 41.80 35.33
N HIS A 683 -9.80 41.49 34.03
CA HIS A 683 -9.28 42.37 33.00
C HIS A 683 -10.14 43.65 32.83
N PRO A 684 -9.53 44.85 32.78
CA PRO A 684 -10.30 46.14 32.71
C PRO A 684 -11.29 46.19 31.55
N CYS A 685 -11.00 45.61 30.42
CA CYS A 685 -11.91 45.55 29.27
C CYS A 685 -13.13 44.62 29.49
N HIS A 686 -13.19 43.86 30.59
CA HIS A 686 -14.33 43.00 30.88
C HIS A 686 -15.60 43.76 31.21
N SER A 687 -15.43 44.88 31.90
CA SER A 687 -16.51 45.81 32.32
C SER A 687 -16.76 46.97 31.33
N CYS A 688 -16.09 46.97 30.16
CA CYS A 688 -16.23 48.04 29.16
C CYS A 688 -17.65 48.08 28.59
N PRO A 689 -18.33 49.27 28.59
CA PRO A 689 -19.67 49.43 28.03
C PRO A 689 -19.75 49.09 26.52
N HIS A 690 -18.67 49.36 25.76
CA HIS A 690 -18.57 49.12 24.32
C HIS A 690 -17.97 47.75 23.99
N ARG A 691 -17.98 46.81 24.94
CA ARG A 691 -17.38 45.47 24.78
C ARG A 691 -17.91 44.71 23.57
N GLU A 692 -19.19 44.82 23.23
CA GLU A 692 -19.80 44.10 22.10
C GLU A 692 -19.34 44.68 20.75
N GLU A 693 -19.15 45.99 20.64
CA GLU A 693 -18.62 46.66 19.44
C GLU A 693 -17.16 46.23 19.19
N HIS A 694 -16.34 46.27 20.26
CA HIS A 694 -14.97 45.79 20.21
C HIS A 694 -14.91 44.28 19.87
N ALA A 695 -15.86 43.47 20.30
CA ALA A 695 -15.93 42.06 20.03
C ALA A 695 -16.13 41.73 18.54
N VAL A 696 -16.66 42.62 17.73
CA VAL A 696 -16.79 42.45 16.29
C VAL A 696 -15.40 42.37 15.62
N VAL A 697 -14.53 43.34 15.95
CA VAL A 697 -13.13 43.37 15.48
C VAL A 697 -12.34 42.23 16.10
N GLY A 698 -12.54 41.97 17.41
CA GLY A 698 -11.92 40.87 18.12
C GLY A 698 -12.21 39.50 17.50
N ARG A 699 -13.43 39.23 17.00
CA ARG A 699 -13.77 38.01 16.28
C ARG A 699 -13.04 37.89 14.93
N LYS A 700 -12.89 39.02 14.20
CA LYS A 700 -12.11 39.02 12.93
C LYS A 700 -10.64 38.76 13.19
N TRP A 701 -10.08 39.40 14.20
CA TRP A 701 -8.71 39.13 14.66
C TRP A 701 -8.51 37.68 15.09
N ALA A 702 -9.37 37.15 15.96
CA ALA A 702 -9.28 35.78 16.43
C ALA A 702 -9.39 34.76 15.31
N LYS A 703 -10.14 35.06 14.24
CA LYS A 703 -10.18 34.20 13.03
C LYS A 703 -8.85 34.24 12.27
N ALA A 704 -8.29 35.44 12.07
CA ALA A 704 -7.02 35.62 11.38
C ALA A 704 -5.85 35.02 12.18
N GLN A 705 -5.85 35.22 13.52
CA GLN A 705 -4.85 34.66 14.41
C GLN A 705 -4.87 33.13 14.40
N ARG A 706 -6.06 32.51 14.54
CA ARG A 706 -6.19 31.02 14.43
C ARG A 706 -5.71 30.47 13.10
N GLU A 707 -5.93 31.20 12.00
CA GLU A 707 -5.42 30.80 10.68
C GLU A 707 -3.89 30.88 10.64
N ALA A 708 -3.30 31.98 11.17
CA ALA A 708 -1.85 32.13 11.26
C ALA A 708 -1.22 31.04 12.14
N ASP A 709 -1.81 30.75 13.31
CA ASP A 709 -1.33 29.72 14.23
C ASP A 709 -1.44 28.32 13.62
N ARG A 710 -2.55 28.03 12.89
CA ARG A 710 -2.74 26.77 12.18
C ARG A 710 -1.68 26.55 11.10
N ILE A 711 -1.38 27.60 10.31
CA ILE A 711 -0.35 27.50 9.26
C ILE A 711 1.03 27.39 9.91
N SER A 712 1.32 28.15 10.96
CA SER A 712 2.58 28.08 11.71
C SER A 712 2.80 26.71 12.34
N ALA A 713 1.78 26.10 12.93
CA ALA A 713 1.85 24.74 13.47
C ALA A 713 2.14 23.71 12.36
N ARG A 714 1.59 23.91 11.15
CA ARG A 714 1.90 23.04 9.98
C ARG A 714 3.34 23.20 9.50
N VAL A 715 3.89 24.43 9.55
CA VAL A 715 5.32 24.67 9.27
C VAL A 715 6.17 23.90 10.26
N HIS A 716 5.96 24.11 11.57
CA HIS A 716 6.73 23.42 12.62
C HIS A 716 6.58 21.90 12.58
N ALA A 717 5.41 21.37 12.19
CA ALA A 717 5.21 19.93 12.05
C ALA A 717 5.98 19.34 10.87
N ARG A 718 6.29 20.11 9.83
CA ARG A 718 7.01 19.66 8.64
C ARG A 718 8.52 19.87 8.72
N THR A 719 8.98 20.89 9.42
CA THR A 719 10.41 21.15 9.60
C THR A 719 11.06 20.02 10.37
N SER A 720 12.11 19.42 9.81
CA SER A 720 12.90 18.32 10.42
C SER A 720 12.04 17.13 10.88
N SER A 721 10.96 16.82 10.14
CA SER A 721 10.03 15.73 10.52
C SER A 721 10.72 14.36 10.53
N ILE A 722 11.60 14.11 9.55
CA ILE A 722 12.35 12.85 9.41
C ILE A 722 13.36 12.70 10.54
N ALA A 723 14.13 13.75 10.85
CA ALA A 723 15.09 13.73 11.95
C ALA A 723 14.43 13.48 13.32
N ARG A 724 13.26 14.08 13.58
CA ARG A 724 12.49 13.83 14.82
C ARG A 724 11.99 12.40 14.91
N THR A 725 11.51 11.84 13.79
CA THR A 725 11.10 10.43 13.75
C THR A 725 12.30 9.52 14.01
N PHE A 726 13.45 9.80 13.41
CA PHE A 726 14.70 9.07 13.66
C PHE A 726 15.13 9.14 15.12
N GLU A 727 15.10 10.33 15.73
CA GLU A 727 15.41 10.49 17.16
C GLU A 727 14.46 9.67 18.05
N ALA A 728 13.15 9.67 17.73
CA ALA A 728 12.17 8.88 18.45
C ALA A 728 12.40 7.37 18.28
N VAL A 729 12.76 6.91 17.08
CA VAL A 729 13.17 5.52 16.82
C VAL A 729 14.40 5.16 17.64
N CYS A 730 15.42 6.00 17.66
CA CYS A 730 16.63 5.78 18.48
C CYS A 730 16.30 5.67 19.98
N LYS A 731 15.40 6.51 20.52
CA LYS A 731 14.96 6.44 21.93
C LYS A 731 14.28 5.11 22.26
N VAL A 732 13.47 4.56 21.38
CA VAL A 732 12.87 3.23 21.55
C VAL A 732 13.94 2.16 21.55
N LEU A 733 14.90 2.24 20.62
CA LEU A 733 16.01 1.29 20.52
C LEU A 733 16.95 1.34 21.76
N GLU A 734 17.24 2.54 22.28
CA GLU A 734 17.97 2.71 23.54
C GLU A 734 17.21 2.08 24.71
N HIS A 735 15.89 2.30 24.81
CA HIS A 735 15.07 1.73 25.90
C HIS A 735 15.13 0.20 25.92
N PHE A 736 15.11 -0.48 24.78
CA PHE A 736 15.19 -1.94 24.68
C PHE A 736 16.64 -2.47 24.62
N GLY A 737 17.65 -1.61 24.70
CA GLY A 737 19.07 -1.99 24.72
C GLY A 737 19.62 -2.46 23.37
N TYR A 738 19.04 -2.00 22.25
CA TYR A 738 19.57 -2.20 20.90
C TYR A 738 20.61 -1.16 20.52
N LEU A 739 20.51 0.02 21.11
CA LEU A 739 21.51 1.08 21.03
C LEU A 739 22.01 1.40 22.44
N GLU A 740 23.26 1.78 22.55
CA GLU A 740 23.89 2.29 23.77
C GLU A 740 24.64 3.58 23.47
N ARG A 741 24.80 4.42 24.51
CA ARG A 741 25.48 5.68 24.39
C ARG A 741 26.88 5.55 24.97
N GLU A 742 27.90 5.54 24.10
CA GLU A 742 29.31 5.54 24.46
C GLU A 742 29.92 6.89 24.12
N ALA A 743 30.53 7.58 25.11
CA ALA A 743 31.20 8.87 24.91
C ALA A 743 30.37 9.84 24.02
N ASP A 744 29.06 9.96 24.30
CA ASP A 744 28.09 10.80 23.60
C ASP A 744 27.73 10.36 22.14
N GLN A 745 28.19 9.17 21.73
CA GLN A 745 27.82 8.56 20.45
C GLN A 745 26.85 7.37 20.68
N LEU A 746 25.80 7.32 19.87
CA LEU A 746 24.90 6.16 19.81
C LEU A 746 25.54 5.07 18.95
N ARG A 747 25.67 3.86 19.53
CA ARG A 747 26.22 2.68 18.84
C ARG A 747 25.31 1.47 19.01
N PRO A 748 25.22 0.58 18.01
CA PRO A 748 24.51 -0.67 18.13
C PRO A 748 25.22 -1.64 19.08
N THR A 749 24.44 -2.18 20.03
CA THR A 749 24.84 -3.28 20.92
C THR A 749 24.87 -4.62 20.16
N ALA A 750 25.17 -5.72 20.83
CA ALA A 750 25.01 -7.06 20.27
C ALA A 750 23.55 -7.32 19.81
N ARG A 751 22.56 -6.85 20.59
CA ARG A 751 21.15 -6.91 20.20
C ARG A 751 20.86 -6.05 18.95
N GLY A 752 21.47 -4.88 18.85
CA GLY A 752 21.42 -4.02 17.68
C GLY A 752 21.96 -4.72 16.45
N LYS A 753 23.12 -5.36 16.54
CA LYS A 753 23.72 -6.13 15.43
C LYS A 753 22.82 -7.27 14.95
N LEU A 754 22.09 -7.93 15.86
CA LEU A 754 21.07 -8.93 15.52
C LEU A 754 19.90 -8.28 14.76
N LEU A 755 19.35 -7.16 15.26
CA LEU A 755 18.25 -6.44 14.61
C LEU A 755 18.64 -5.94 13.22
N ALA A 756 19.86 -5.49 13.01
CA ALA A 756 20.38 -5.01 11.72
C ALA A 756 20.23 -6.06 10.59
N ARG A 757 20.13 -7.35 10.93
CA ARG A 757 20.02 -8.47 9.98
C ARG A 757 18.61 -9.02 9.82
N ILE A 758 17.61 -8.41 10.45
CA ILE A 758 16.20 -8.76 10.37
C ILE A 758 15.49 -7.76 9.46
N TYR A 759 15.05 -8.20 8.30
CA TYR A 759 14.39 -7.37 7.27
C TYR A 759 12.88 -7.69 7.19
N ALA A 760 12.20 -7.71 8.33
CA ALA A 760 10.76 -7.93 8.41
C ALA A 760 10.03 -6.62 8.70
N GLU A 761 8.75 -6.51 8.36
CA GLU A 761 7.93 -5.33 8.68
C GLU A 761 7.84 -5.07 10.19
N ARG A 762 7.91 -6.15 11.00
CA ARG A 762 7.90 -6.12 12.47
C ARG A 762 9.28 -6.51 12.99
N ASP A 763 10.32 -5.88 12.45
CA ASP A 763 11.73 -6.17 12.72
C ASP A 763 12.07 -6.16 14.22
N LEU A 764 11.69 -5.09 14.94
CA LEU A 764 11.91 -4.97 16.38
C LEU A 764 11.15 -6.04 17.19
N LEU A 765 9.92 -6.38 16.78
CA LEU A 765 9.14 -7.43 17.46
C LEU A 765 9.81 -8.80 17.31
N VAL A 766 10.25 -9.14 16.09
CA VAL A 766 11.00 -10.37 15.83
C VAL A 766 12.26 -10.41 16.69
N ALA A 767 13.05 -9.34 16.67
CA ALA A 767 14.28 -9.23 17.45
C ALA A 767 14.02 -9.38 18.96
N GLN A 768 12.98 -8.74 19.50
CA GLN A 768 12.60 -8.86 20.91
C GLN A 768 12.19 -10.29 21.28
N CYS A 769 11.44 -10.97 20.43
CA CYS A 769 11.05 -12.36 20.67
C CYS A 769 12.26 -13.31 20.67
N LEU A 770 13.22 -13.10 19.77
CA LEU A 770 14.45 -13.89 19.68
C LEU A 770 15.36 -13.63 20.92
N VAL A 771 15.63 -12.37 21.21
CA VAL A 771 16.54 -11.98 22.31
C VAL A 771 15.98 -12.37 23.67
N ASN A 772 14.67 -12.21 23.88
CA ASN A 772 14.02 -12.55 25.15
C ASN A 772 13.65 -14.04 25.27
N GLY A 773 14.04 -14.89 24.33
CA GLY A 773 13.79 -16.33 24.34
C GLY A 773 12.31 -16.71 24.29
N VAL A 774 11.44 -15.82 23.78
CA VAL A 774 9.99 -16.07 23.66
C VAL A 774 9.71 -17.27 22.75
N TRP A 775 10.56 -17.47 21.74
CA TRP A 775 10.47 -18.56 20.78
C TRP A 775 11.41 -19.73 21.06
N ALA A 776 12.05 -19.76 22.23
CA ALA A 776 12.89 -20.86 22.65
C ALA A 776 12.08 -22.15 22.91
N ASN A 777 12.71 -23.30 22.67
CA ASN A 777 12.14 -24.63 22.96
C ASN A 777 10.82 -24.95 22.25
N LEU A 778 10.57 -24.32 21.10
CA LEU A 778 9.46 -24.65 20.22
C LEU A 778 9.88 -25.72 19.20
N SER A 779 8.96 -26.62 18.86
CA SER A 779 9.21 -27.50 17.70
C SER A 779 9.33 -26.68 16.42
N PRO A 780 9.98 -27.20 15.34
CA PRO A 780 10.08 -26.50 14.07
C PRO A 780 8.71 -25.99 13.53
N ALA A 781 7.66 -26.80 13.66
CA ALA A 781 6.32 -26.45 13.24
C ALA A 781 5.71 -25.32 14.11
N GLN A 782 5.88 -25.40 15.42
CA GLN A 782 5.40 -24.35 16.35
C GLN A 782 6.18 -23.04 16.14
N LEU A 783 7.49 -23.11 15.91
CA LEU A 783 8.33 -21.95 15.61
C LEU A 783 7.86 -21.27 14.31
N ALA A 784 7.57 -22.05 13.26
CA ALA A 784 7.01 -21.54 12.01
C ALA A 784 5.67 -20.83 12.25
N GLY A 785 4.79 -21.47 13.02
CA GLY A 785 3.48 -20.89 13.38
C GLY A 785 3.61 -19.56 14.12
N VAL A 786 4.49 -19.48 15.12
CA VAL A 786 4.71 -18.22 15.87
C VAL A 786 5.36 -17.15 14.99
N ALA A 787 6.40 -17.49 14.24
CA ALA A 787 7.10 -16.55 13.37
C ALA A 787 6.17 -15.98 12.27
N SER A 788 5.19 -16.78 11.80
CA SER A 788 4.18 -16.30 10.83
C SER A 788 3.38 -15.12 11.36
N SER A 789 3.19 -15.00 12.67
CA SER A 789 2.46 -13.87 13.28
C SER A 789 3.15 -12.51 13.10
N CYS A 790 4.44 -12.51 12.84
CA CYS A 790 5.23 -11.31 12.59
C CYS A 790 5.31 -10.95 11.10
N VAL A 791 4.93 -11.86 10.20
CA VAL A 791 5.00 -11.68 8.75
C VAL A 791 3.61 -11.47 8.16
N PHE A 792 2.61 -12.14 8.69
CA PHE A 792 1.25 -12.17 8.14
C PHE A 792 0.50 -10.84 8.34
N GLU A 793 -0.28 -10.43 7.32
CA GLU A 793 -1.21 -9.32 7.39
C GLU A 793 -2.62 -9.76 6.96
N PRO A 794 -3.60 -9.77 7.88
CA PRO A 794 -4.98 -10.12 7.56
C PRO A 794 -5.67 -8.98 6.79
N ARG A 795 -6.59 -9.34 5.89
CA ARG A 795 -7.42 -8.36 5.16
C ARG A 795 -8.56 -7.78 5.99
N ILE A 796 -9.00 -8.50 7.00
CA ILE A 796 -10.08 -8.15 7.92
C ILE A 796 -9.56 -8.45 9.32
N GLY A 797 -9.78 -7.53 10.25
CA GLY A 797 -9.24 -7.57 11.61
C GLY A 797 -9.09 -8.97 12.23
N SER A 798 -7.96 -9.16 12.88
CA SER A 798 -7.49 -10.45 13.40
C SER A 798 -8.43 -11.09 14.41
N LYS A 799 -8.58 -12.42 14.33
CA LYS A 799 -9.24 -13.22 15.38
C LYS A 799 -8.24 -13.46 16.51
N VAL A 800 -8.45 -12.88 17.67
CA VAL A 800 -7.64 -13.14 18.86
C VAL A 800 -8.19 -14.38 19.58
N ALA A 801 -8.02 -15.56 19.00
CA ALA A 801 -8.27 -16.82 19.66
C ALA A 801 -6.96 -17.60 19.73
N PHE A 802 -6.46 -17.83 20.94
CA PHE A 802 -5.28 -18.65 21.17
C PHE A 802 -5.70 -20.05 21.58
N SER A 803 -5.12 -21.08 20.96
CA SER A 803 -5.20 -22.45 21.45
C SER A 803 -4.54 -22.57 22.83
N ASP A 804 -4.93 -23.58 23.62
CA ASP A 804 -4.38 -23.76 24.99
C ASP A 804 -3.01 -24.44 25.01
N GLY A 805 -2.44 -24.80 23.87
CA GLY A 805 -1.17 -25.49 23.71
C GLY A 805 0.06 -24.59 23.81
N THR A 806 1.24 -25.18 23.56
CA THR A 806 2.54 -24.49 23.57
C THR A 806 2.57 -23.36 22.53
N LEU A 807 2.04 -23.58 21.32
CA LEU A 807 1.90 -22.57 20.28
C LEU A 807 1.10 -21.36 20.78
N GLY A 808 -0.07 -21.59 21.38
CA GLY A 808 -0.92 -20.51 21.86
C GLY A 808 -0.28 -19.71 23.03
N LYS A 809 0.54 -20.36 23.87
CA LYS A 809 1.31 -19.67 24.92
C LYS A 809 2.40 -18.77 24.31
N ALA A 810 3.10 -19.25 23.28
CA ALA A 810 4.12 -18.49 22.60
C ALA A 810 3.53 -17.29 21.83
N LEU A 811 2.37 -17.47 21.16
CA LEU A 811 1.64 -16.38 20.50
C LEU A 811 1.20 -15.30 21.49
N ARG A 812 0.69 -15.69 22.68
CA ARG A 812 0.37 -14.72 23.76
C ARG A 812 1.59 -13.90 24.17
N LYS A 813 2.71 -14.56 24.44
CA LYS A 813 3.96 -13.88 24.80
C LYS A 813 4.45 -12.94 23.67
N THR A 814 4.32 -13.34 22.39
CA THR A 814 4.66 -12.50 21.25
C THR A 814 3.77 -11.25 21.20
N THR A 815 2.46 -11.39 21.45
CA THR A 815 1.54 -10.26 21.55
C THR A 815 1.87 -9.34 22.71
N ASP A 816 2.28 -9.89 23.86
CA ASP A 816 2.72 -9.09 25.02
C ASP A 816 3.99 -8.28 24.71
N GLN A 817 4.94 -8.84 23.92
CA GLN A 817 6.11 -8.09 23.44
C GLN A 817 5.69 -6.94 22.51
N ALA A 818 4.75 -7.16 21.61
CA ALA A 818 4.23 -6.10 20.74
C ALA A 818 3.60 -4.96 21.57
N GLU A 819 2.81 -5.27 22.59
CA GLU A 819 2.20 -4.24 23.44
C GLU A 819 3.26 -3.46 24.24
N GLN A 820 4.35 -4.09 24.70
CA GLN A 820 5.47 -3.40 25.34
C GLN A 820 6.13 -2.41 24.38
N ILE A 821 6.37 -2.79 23.12
CA ILE A 821 6.90 -1.88 22.09
C ILE A 821 5.94 -0.70 21.90
N HIS A 822 4.64 -0.93 21.80
CA HIS A 822 3.66 0.15 21.61
C HIS A 822 3.60 1.16 22.74
N VAL A 823 3.77 0.70 23.99
CA VAL A 823 3.85 1.59 25.15
C VAL A 823 5.02 2.58 24.99
N GLN A 824 6.15 2.10 24.49
CA GLN A 824 7.33 2.96 24.30
C GLN A 824 7.18 3.87 23.07
N GLU A 825 6.63 3.35 21.96
CA GLU A 825 6.31 4.17 20.79
C GLU A 825 5.39 5.33 21.15
N LEU A 826 4.35 5.07 21.95
CA LEU A 826 3.43 6.10 22.43
C LEU A 826 4.14 7.14 23.32
N ALA A 827 5.09 6.71 24.15
CA ALA A 827 5.85 7.61 25.05
C ALA A 827 6.72 8.63 24.27
N VAL A 828 7.17 8.26 23.05
CA VAL A 828 7.98 9.10 22.16
C VAL A 828 7.20 9.67 20.98
N GLU A 829 5.88 9.57 20.98
CA GLU A 829 4.96 10.07 19.93
C GLU A 829 5.21 9.42 18.54
N LEU A 830 5.73 8.21 18.50
CA LEU A 830 5.81 7.42 17.26
C LEU A 830 4.47 6.79 16.90
N ALA A 831 4.27 6.61 15.59
CA ALA A 831 3.18 5.80 15.09
C ALA A 831 3.36 4.34 15.57
N ARG A 832 2.24 3.70 15.93
CA ARG A 832 2.24 2.30 16.34
C ARG A 832 2.77 1.39 15.23
N SER A 833 3.77 0.57 15.52
CA SER A 833 4.18 -0.54 14.66
C SER A 833 3.12 -1.64 14.64
N GLY A 834 3.16 -2.52 13.66
CA GLY A 834 2.12 -3.54 13.48
C GLY A 834 2.03 -4.55 14.63
N ASP A 835 0.81 -4.96 15.01
CA ASP A 835 0.56 -6.04 15.98
C ASP A 835 0.94 -7.41 15.42
N ALA A 836 1.23 -8.39 16.29
CA ALA A 836 1.33 -9.78 15.91
C ALA A 836 -0.01 -10.31 15.39
N GLN A 837 -0.03 -10.93 14.21
CA GLN A 837 -1.23 -11.42 13.52
C GLN A 837 -1.29 -12.95 13.58
N CYS A 838 -2.10 -13.48 14.47
CA CYS A 838 -2.05 -14.91 14.81
C CYS A 838 -2.91 -15.82 13.94
N ASP A 839 -3.70 -15.29 13.00
CA ASP A 839 -4.70 -16.06 12.24
C ASP A 839 -4.12 -17.17 11.36
N LEU A 840 -2.87 -17.04 10.94
CA LEU A 840 -2.20 -18.03 10.07
C LEU A 840 -1.39 -19.07 10.86
N ALA A 841 -1.18 -18.86 12.13
CA ALA A 841 -0.21 -19.62 12.93
C ALA A 841 -0.52 -21.14 12.99
N GLU A 842 -1.79 -21.51 13.18
CA GLU A 842 -2.21 -22.93 13.21
C GLU A 842 -2.06 -23.58 11.84
N ALA A 843 -2.48 -22.91 10.77
CA ALA A 843 -2.36 -23.42 9.41
C ALA A 843 -0.88 -23.64 9.00
N ILE A 844 0.02 -22.74 9.38
CA ILE A 844 1.46 -22.91 9.14
C ILE A 844 2.05 -24.04 10.00
N ASN A 845 1.67 -24.14 11.28
CA ASN A 845 2.08 -25.25 12.13
C ASN A 845 1.70 -26.60 11.52
N ASP A 846 0.46 -26.73 11.05
CA ASP A 846 -0.05 -27.97 10.45
C ASP A 846 0.63 -28.24 9.11
N TRP A 847 0.87 -27.21 8.28
CA TRP A 847 1.60 -27.35 7.03
C TRP A 847 3.01 -27.89 7.27
N VAL A 848 3.79 -27.31 8.18
CA VAL A 848 5.16 -27.76 8.50
C VAL A 848 5.16 -29.15 9.14
N SER A 849 4.09 -29.52 9.84
CA SER A 849 3.89 -30.86 10.40
C SER A 849 3.51 -31.93 9.37
N GLY A 850 3.23 -31.55 8.11
CA GLY A 850 2.95 -32.50 7.02
C GLY A 850 1.49 -32.59 6.60
N ALA A 851 0.60 -31.72 7.07
CA ALA A 851 -0.82 -31.71 6.68
C ALA A 851 -1.01 -31.44 5.17
N ASP A 852 -2.11 -31.95 4.61
CA ASP A 852 -2.45 -31.75 3.21
C ASP A 852 -2.82 -30.30 2.90
N LEU A 853 -2.49 -29.84 1.68
CA LEU A 853 -2.78 -28.47 1.21
C LEU A 853 -4.25 -28.12 1.36
N LYS A 854 -5.14 -29.03 1.02
CA LYS A 854 -6.60 -28.84 1.10
C LYS A 854 -7.06 -28.47 2.52
N ASP A 855 -6.54 -29.17 3.52
CA ASP A 855 -6.94 -28.95 4.92
C ASP A 855 -6.39 -27.62 5.46
N VAL A 856 -5.15 -27.30 5.11
CA VAL A 856 -4.50 -26.05 5.47
C VAL A 856 -5.20 -24.84 4.83
N LEU A 857 -5.62 -24.94 3.56
CA LEU A 857 -6.38 -23.87 2.90
C LEU A 857 -7.78 -23.70 3.51
N ALA A 858 -8.43 -24.81 3.90
CA ALA A 858 -9.72 -24.76 4.59
C ALA A 858 -9.59 -24.11 5.98
N LEU A 859 -8.52 -24.39 6.72
CA LEU A 859 -8.24 -23.81 8.04
C LEU A 859 -7.91 -22.32 7.95
N SER A 860 -7.10 -21.92 6.97
CA SER A 860 -6.67 -20.53 6.78
C SER A 860 -7.72 -19.64 6.07
N GLU A 861 -8.76 -20.20 5.50
CA GLU A 861 -9.76 -19.53 4.64
C GLU A 861 -9.10 -18.73 3.49
N MET A 862 -7.96 -19.20 2.95
CA MET A 862 -7.15 -18.52 1.92
C MET A 862 -7.16 -19.28 0.59
N GLY A 863 -6.85 -18.53 -0.48
CA GLY A 863 -6.47 -19.14 -1.75
C GLY A 863 -5.02 -19.65 -1.73
N ALA A 864 -4.73 -20.69 -2.52
CA ALA A 864 -3.41 -21.34 -2.56
C ALA A 864 -2.26 -20.38 -2.84
N GLY A 865 -2.43 -19.43 -3.78
CA GLY A 865 -1.38 -18.44 -4.09
C GLY A 865 -1.11 -17.45 -2.96
N ASP A 866 -2.13 -17.09 -2.14
CA ASP A 866 -1.92 -16.26 -0.95
C ASP A 866 -1.16 -17.05 0.12
N PHE A 867 -1.53 -18.30 0.34
CA PHE A 867 -0.84 -19.18 1.28
C PHE A 867 0.64 -19.35 0.89
N VAL A 868 0.92 -19.67 -0.38
CA VAL A 868 2.29 -19.79 -0.91
C VAL A 868 3.07 -18.47 -0.71
N ARG A 869 2.46 -17.33 -0.99
CA ARG A 869 3.10 -16.02 -0.77
C ARG A 869 3.54 -15.81 0.68
N TRP A 870 2.67 -16.14 1.64
CA TRP A 870 2.99 -16.00 3.05
C TRP A 870 4.04 -16.99 3.50
N CYS A 871 3.99 -18.25 3.00
CA CYS A 871 5.05 -19.22 3.24
C CYS A 871 6.40 -18.73 2.74
N LYS A 872 6.47 -18.11 1.55
CA LYS A 872 7.72 -17.56 1.01
C LYS A 872 8.26 -16.39 1.84
N GLN A 873 7.40 -15.47 2.30
CA GLN A 873 7.85 -14.40 3.19
C GLN A 873 8.35 -14.94 4.54
N LEU A 874 7.70 -15.98 5.04
CA LEU A 874 8.16 -16.66 6.25
C LEU A 874 9.49 -17.38 6.02
N LEU A 875 9.69 -18.02 4.86
CA LEU A 875 10.98 -18.62 4.46
C LEU A 875 12.12 -17.60 4.47
N ASP A 876 11.87 -16.39 3.96
CA ASP A 876 12.86 -15.31 3.98
C ASP A 876 13.26 -14.96 5.43
N LEU A 877 12.29 -14.85 6.35
CA LEU A 877 12.58 -14.62 7.78
C LEU A 877 13.33 -15.79 8.42
N VAL A 878 12.94 -17.03 8.12
CA VAL A 878 13.60 -18.23 8.65
C VAL A 878 15.06 -18.30 8.19
N ARG A 879 15.35 -17.96 6.96
CA ARG A 879 16.72 -17.89 6.40
C ARG A 879 17.56 -16.82 7.12
N GLN A 880 16.97 -15.67 7.45
CA GLN A 880 17.62 -14.62 8.24
C GLN A 880 17.93 -15.16 9.65
N MET A 881 16.98 -15.82 10.32
CA MET A 881 17.18 -16.45 11.62
C MET A 881 18.27 -17.54 11.56
N ARG A 882 18.28 -18.36 10.51
CA ARG A 882 19.31 -19.39 10.30
C ARG A 882 20.71 -18.77 10.15
N SER A 883 20.84 -17.70 9.39
CA SER A 883 22.10 -16.97 9.25
C SER A 883 22.59 -16.41 10.61
N LEU A 884 21.69 -15.86 11.41
CA LEU A 884 22.00 -15.39 12.78
C LEU A 884 22.45 -16.54 13.68
N ALA A 885 21.81 -17.70 13.60
CA ALA A 885 22.15 -18.88 14.39
C ALA A 885 23.51 -19.47 13.99
N LEU A 886 23.83 -19.49 12.69
CA LEU A 886 25.13 -19.94 12.18
C LEU A 886 26.28 -19.06 12.65
N ASP A 887 26.06 -17.75 12.80
CA ASP A 887 27.03 -16.80 13.28
C ASP A 887 27.09 -16.72 14.82
N GLY A 888 26.40 -17.61 15.54
CA GLY A 888 26.36 -17.64 17.00
C GLY A 888 25.65 -16.49 17.68
N GLN A 889 24.85 -15.70 16.93
CA GLN A 889 24.07 -14.59 17.47
C GLN A 889 22.70 -15.03 18.02
N LEU A 890 22.31 -16.29 17.78
CA LEU A 890 21.03 -16.85 18.22
C LEU A 890 21.27 -18.19 18.90
N GLU A 891 21.48 -18.17 20.23
CA GLU A 891 21.81 -19.36 21.00
C GLU A 891 20.58 -20.23 21.37
N ASN A 892 19.39 -19.63 21.41
CA ASN A 892 18.17 -20.27 21.93
C ASN A 892 17.40 -21.11 20.90
N ILE A 893 17.83 -21.15 19.63
CA ILE A 893 17.19 -21.87 18.55
C ILE A 893 18.27 -22.62 17.76
N ALA A 894 18.18 -23.95 17.71
CA ALA A 894 19.17 -24.76 17.02
C ALA A 894 19.11 -24.59 15.49
N VAL A 895 20.27 -24.51 14.83
CA VAL A 895 20.37 -24.46 13.36
C VAL A 895 19.64 -25.64 12.70
N THR A 896 19.74 -26.84 13.31
CA THR A 896 19.06 -28.07 12.83
C THR A 896 17.53 -27.93 12.81
N ASP A 897 16.95 -27.21 13.77
CA ASP A 897 15.51 -26.97 13.83
C ASP A 897 15.07 -25.95 12.76
N LEU A 898 15.87 -24.93 12.50
CA LEU A 898 15.63 -23.98 11.42
C LEU A 898 15.74 -24.64 10.03
N VAL A 899 16.68 -25.57 9.83
CA VAL A 899 16.78 -26.36 8.60
C VAL A 899 15.55 -27.25 8.42
N ARG A 900 15.10 -27.95 9.48
CA ARG A 900 13.88 -28.76 9.45
C ARG A 900 12.63 -27.91 9.17
N LEU A 901 12.55 -26.73 9.78
CA LEU A 901 11.47 -25.78 9.56
C LEU A 901 11.46 -25.33 8.09
N GLU A 902 12.62 -24.91 7.55
CA GLU A 902 12.75 -24.49 6.15
C GLU A 902 12.31 -25.61 5.19
N ALA A 903 12.74 -26.85 5.41
CA ALA A 903 12.34 -28.00 4.61
C ALA A 903 10.84 -28.30 4.70
N GLY A 904 10.26 -28.26 5.90
CA GLY A 904 8.83 -28.49 6.12
C GLY A 904 7.96 -27.39 5.52
N LEU A 905 8.43 -26.14 5.51
CA LEU A 905 7.72 -25.02 4.91
C LEU A 905 7.83 -25.02 3.38
N ASN A 906 9.03 -25.35 2.85
CA ASN A 906 9.32 -25.38 1.41
C ASN A 906 9.05 -26.77 0.79
N ARG A 907 7.79 -27.22 0.85
CA ARG A 907 7.33 -28.47 0.24
C ARG A 907 6.13 -28.27 -0.68
N GLY A 908 5.78 -29.27 -1.49
CA GLY A 908 4.61 -29.26 -2.38
C GLY A 908 4.54 -27.98 -3.23
N VAL A 909 3.39 -27.33 -3.25
CA VAL A 909 3.14 -26.12 -4.04
C VAL A 909 4.06 -24.94 -3.68
N VAL A 910 4.60 -24.89 -2.45
CA VAL A 910 5.53 -23.83 -2.04
C VAL A 910 6.90 -24.02 -2.71
N ALA A 911 7.42 -25.24 -2.71
CA ALA A 911 8.67 -25.58 -3.38
C ALA A 911 8.58 -25.40 -4.89
N TRP A 912 7.51 -25.91 -5.48
CA TRP A 912 7.28 -25.81 -6.93
C TRP A 912 7.19 -24.35 -7.44
N SER A 913 6.68 -23.43 -6.67
CA SER A 913 6.61 -22.01 -7.06
C SER A 913 7.96 -21.27 -6.96
N ASN A 914 9.05 -21.98 -6.68
CA ASN A 914 10.43 -21.44 -6.72
C ASN A 914 11.16 -21.74 -8.06
N VAL A 915 10.59 -22.52 -8.96
CA VAL A 915 11.19 -22.93 -10.25
C VAL A 915 10.93 -21.87 -11.32
#